data_492dc19f521547f2191f786e3f588989
#
_entry.id   492dc19f521547f2191f786e3f588989
#
_cell.length_a   1.000
_cell.length_b   1.000
_cell.length_c   1.000
_cell.angle_alpha   90.00
_cell.angle_beta   90.00
_cell.angle_gamma   90.00
#
_symmetry.space_group_name_H-M   'P 1'
#
loop_
_entity.id
_entity.type
_entity.pdbx_description
1 polymer ?
#
loop_
_entity_poly.entity_id
_entity_poly.type
_entity_poly.pdbx_seq_one_letter_code
_entity_poly.pdbx_strand_id
1 'polypeptide(L)'
;MTSAEIRQSFLDFFAARGHTVVPSSSLLPDSPGLLFTNAGMNQFVPIFLGDRRPDVSTWAGARPGSDTRATDTQKCIRAGGKHNDLEDVGFDTYHHTMFEMLGNWSFGDYFKKESLEWGWELITGVWGIPARRLFATVYRPGAGEPSELDQEAHAIWTGIFARAGLDPARHIVTGNKKDNFWMMGDTGPCGPCSEIHFNLLPDDDEAAGRRLVNAGNPRCIEIWNHVFIQFNANADGSFSPLAAKHVDTGMGFERVAGIHASTRGFTDFSRDPSNYAADVFAPLFARIAALSRKTYQATVPARREGLTAQEDIDVAFRVLADHARCVSCAIADGILPGNEGRNYVIRRILRRGILYGQKLGLANGFFEQLVDPVVASLGPVFPELGQRRDIIQRVMRGEEESFGRTLERGLQIFARAAAAGGGAIPGAAAFELYDTYGFPLDMTQLLAAERGLAVDTAEFERRMEEQRQRGRAALRKEVVVAATAGETAADLTPTKFLGYTATSAHGRVIDVVESGPDVFLVFDQTPFYAEMGGQAGDAGAALIDGHAYAVVDTVKDKAGRHLHKLGPALPALPPAAGLRGAAATLAVDVPRRRAISRHHSATHLLHWALRKVLGTHVRQAGTHKTPERLRFDFSHFEAVTHAQLQEIERLVNEKVIDNARVETYETEFDKKPEGTLAFFGDKYGRIVRVVDIGGYSRELCGGTHVGTAAEIALVKIVSESAIAAGTRRIEAVAGQAAIDFVAVRESALAAVSAHLSAGPADVARKLETLIAHQRELERQLKSFQQKASAGLADSLAAGATARAGLKFVYAVAAAESPEALRSLGSQVLAKLGEGVVVLGTPFGDKATIVALCSPAAIQAGHQAGKLVAALSAKLGGRGGGKPDYAMGGGRDVAKLAETLTEA
;
A
#
# COMPACT_ATOMS: atom_id res chain seq x y z
N MET A 1 10.69 -13.70 -37.15
CA MET A 1 11.49 -13.03 -36.10
C MET A 1 10.84 -13.32 -34.73
N THR A 2 11.62 -13.53 -33.70
CA THR A 2 11.17 -13.54 -32.30
C THR A 2 11.02 -12.12 -31.77
N SER A 3 10.34 -11.95 -30.66
CA SER A 3 10.27 -10.65 -29.97
C SER A 3 11.65 -10.08 -29.63
N ALA A 4 12.60 -10.93 -29.24
CA ALA A 4 13.97 -10.51 -28.96
C ALA A 4 14.68 -9.98 -30.23
N GLU A 5 14.49 -10.63 -31.38
CA GLU A 5 15.07 -10.19 -32.66
C GLU A 5 14.44 -8.89 -33.15
N ILE A 6 13.11 -8.69 -33.00
CA ILE A 6 12.44 -7.43 -33.34
C ILE A 6 13.04 -6.29 -32.50
N ARG A 7 13.14 -6.45 -31.18
CA ARG A 7 13.71 -5.45 -30.28
C ARG A 7 15.16 -5.15 -30.64
N GLN A 8 15.99 -6.17 -30.80
CA GLN A 8 17.40 -6.00 -31.09
C GLN A 8 17.62 -5.34 -32.46
N SER A 9 16.86 -5.73 -33.49
CA SER A 9 16.98 -5.14 -34.83
C SER A 9 16.60 -3.65 -34.83
N PHE A 10 15.62 -3.22 -34.01
CA PHE A 10 15.30 -1.81 -33.83
C PHE A 10 16.48 -1.04 -33.24
N LEU A 11 17.03 -1.54 -32.13
CA LEU A 11 18.15 -0.88 -31.44
C LEU A 11 19.41 -0.80 -32.34
N ASP A 12 19.71 -1.88 -33.03
CA ASP A 12 20.88 -1.93 -33.91
C ASP A 12 20.72 -1.05 -35.19
N PHE A 13 19.50 -0.96 -35.71
CA PHE A 13 19.18 -0.08 -36.81
C PHE A 13 19.47 1.40 -36.49
N PHE A 14 19.04 1.85 -35.30
CA PHE A 14 19.29 3.23 -34.87
C PHE A 14 20.71 3.44 -34.36
N ALA A 15 21.33 2.46 -33.71
CA ALA A 15 22.75 2.51 -33.35
C ALA A 15 23.67 2.68 -34.59
N ALA A 16 23.36 1.96 -35.68
CA ALA A 16 24.09 2.12 -36.95
C ALA A 16 23.93 3.54 -37.57
N ARG A 17 22.94 4.31 -37.13
CA ARG A 17 22.67 5.71 -37.48
C ARG A 17 23.20 6.71 -36.44
N GLY A 18 24.08 6.27 -35.57
CA GLY A 18 24.73 7.10 -34.57
C GLY A 18 23.95 7.37 -33.32
N HIS A 19 22.82 6.66 -33.07
CA HIS A 19 22.10 6.81 -31.82
C HIS A 19 22.83 6.09 -30.68
N THR A 20 22.90 6.74 -29.54
CA THR A 20 23.29 6.10 -28.28
C THR A 20 22.16 5.19 -27.80
N VAL A 21 22.47 3.92 -27.55
CA VAL A 21 21.49 3.01 -26.92
C VAL A 21 21.53 3.25 -25.41
N VAL A 22 20.47 3.80 -24.86
CA VAL A 22 20.34 4.09 -23.43
C VAL A 22 19.51 3.02 -22.73
N PRO A 23 19.73 2.78 -21.43
CA PRO A 23 18.89 1.86 -20.67
C PRO A 23 17.49 2.43 -20.47
N SER A 24 16.51 1.55 -20.30
CA SER A 24 15.14 1.91 -19.86
C SER A 24 15.21 2.67 -18.55
N SER A 25 14.56 3.81 -18.47
CA SER A 25 14.41 4.53 -17.20
C SER A 25 13.45 3.80 -16.24
N SER A 26 13.50 4.19 -14.97
CA SER A 26 12.57 3.70 -13.97
C SER A 26 11.13 4.06 -14.32
N LEU A 27 10.19 3.20 -13.92
CA LEU A 27 8.76 3.49 -13.94
C LEU A 27 8.35 4.62 -12.97
N LEU A 28 9.26 5.05 -12.10
CA LEU A 28 9.15 6.24 -11.26
C LEU A 28 9.64 7.45 -12.05
N PRO A 29 8.76 8.29 -12.63
CA PRO A 29 9.18 9.46 -13.39
C PRO A 29 9.70 10.56 -12.45
N ASP A 30 10.70 11.31 -12.94
CA ASP A 30 11.19 12.53 -12.29
C ASP A 30 10.27 13.74 -12.58
N SER A 31 9.35 13.61 -13.55
CA SER A 31 8.44 14.68 -13.95
C SER A 31 7.26 14.83 -12.97
N PRO A 32 7.03 16.05 -12.42
CA PRO A 32 5.88 16.32 -11.56
C PRO A 32 4.56 16.06 -12.30
N GLY A 33 3.59 15.46 -11.58
CA GLY A 33 2.23 15.23 -12.12
C GLY A 33 2.04 13.91 -12.86
N LEU A 34 3.10 13.16 -13.19
CA LEU A 34 2.99 11.82 -13.74
C LEU A 34 3.01 10.75 -12.64
N LEU A 35 2.07 9.81 -12.71
CA LEU A 35 2.04 8.66 -11.80
C LEU A 35 3.13 7.64 -12.16
N PHE A 36 3.35 7.40 -13.44
CA PHE A 36 4.32 6.45 -13.97
C PHE A 36 4.99 7.01 -15.22
N THR A 37 6.15 6.48 -15.57
CA THR A 37 6.73 6.63 -16.91
C THR A 37 5.75 6.00 -17.89
N ASN A 38 5.12 6.83 -18.74
CA ASN A 38 4.05 6.46 -19.66
C ASN A 38 4.47 6.54 -21.14
N ALA A 39 5.67 7.07 -21.42
CA ALA A 39 6.26 7.19 -22.74
C ALA A 39 7.79 7.20 -22.63
N GLY A 40 8.47 6.77 -23.69
CA GLY A 40 9.93 6.70 -23.74
C GLY A 40 10.63 8.05 -23.56
N MET A 41 9.98 9.13 -23.95
CA MET A 41 10.52 10.47 -23.85
C MET A 41 10.63 11.03 -22.40
N ASN A 42 9.97 10.41 -21.42
CA ASN A 42 9.89 11.01 -20.09
C ASN A 42 11.28 11.30 -19.46
N GLN A 43 12.26 10.46 -19.72
CA GLN A 43 13.63 10.64 -19.23
C GLN A 43 14.38 11.79 -19.94
N PHE A 44 13.91 12.26 -21.10
CA PHE A 44 14.55 13.29 -21.91
C PHE A 44 13.89 14.67 -21.80
N VAL A 45 12.86 14.82 -21.00
CA VAL A 45 12.11 16.09 -20.83
C VAL A 45 13.03 17.28 -20.53
N PRO A 46 14.03 17.19 -19.62
CA PRO A 46 14.94 18.31 -19.37
C PRO A 46 15.79 18.70 -20.60
N ILE A 47 16.10 17.73 -21.48
CA ILE A 47 16.83 18.01 -22.72
C ILE A 47 15.92 18.71 -23.73
N PHE A 48 14.68 18.27 -23.90
CA PHE A 48 13.72 18.92 -24.79
C PHE A 48 13.40 20.36 -24.39
N LEU A 49 13.32 20.63 -23.09
CA LEU A 49 13.07 21.96 -22.56
C LEU A 49 14.30 22.88 -22.57
N GLY A 50 15.49 22.31 -22.83
CA GLY A 50 16.76 23.03 -22.82
C GLY A 50 17.33 23.27 -21.42
N ASP A 51 16.75 22.64 -20.37
CA ASP A 51 17.23 22.70 -18.99
C ASP A 51 18.54 21.92 -18.82
N ARG A 52 18.78 20.92 -19.68
CA ARG A 52 19.98 20.09 -19.74
C ARG A 52 20.49 19.99 -21.16
N ARG A 53 21.80 20.07 -21.31
CA ARG A 53 22.42 19.78 -22.61
C ARG A 53 22.34 18.29 -22.93
N PRO A 54 22.21 17.91 -24.22
CA PRO A 54 22.31 16.50 -24.61
C PRO A 54 23.69 15.93 -24.22
N ASP A 55 23.70 14.83 -23.49
CA ASP A 55 24.92 14.14 -23.00
C ASP A 55 24.67 12.62 -22.85
N VAL A 56 23.72 12.09 -23.62
CA VAL A 56 23.23 10.71 -23.47
C VAL A 56 24.31 9.64 -23.63
N SER A 57 25.40 9.94 -24.36
CA SER A 57 26.52 9.00 -24.53
C SER A 57 27.29 8.73 -23.23
N THR A 58 27.16 9.63 -22.24
CA THR A 58 27.80 9.51 -20.92
C THR A 58 26.94 8.83 -19.87
N TRP A 59 25.70 8.48 -20.18
CA TRP A 59 24.79 7.88 -19.22
C TRP A 59 25.23 6.48 -18.80
N ALA A 60 25.06 6.17 -17.52
CA ALA A 60 25.45 4.87 -16.98
C ALA A 60 24.68 3.74 -17.69
N GLY A 61 25.40 2.74 -18.17
CA GLY A 61 24.83 1.61 -18.91
C GLY A 61 24.52 1.89 -20.39
N ALA A 62 24.78 3.09 -20.89
CA ALA A 62 24.58 3.39 -22.30
C ALA A 62 25.66 2.70 -23.18
N ARG A 63 25.22 2.28 -24.39
CA ARG A 63 26.16 1.95 -25.50
C ARG A 63 26.36 3.22 -26.32
N PRO A 64 27.53 3.88 -26.23
CA PRO A 64 27.72 5.22 -26.75
C PRO A 64 27.54 5.33 -28.26
N GLY A 65 26.94 6.43 -28.69
CA GLY A 65 26.83 6.95 -30.05
C GLY A 65 26.98 8.46 -29.98
N SER A 66 26.07 9.23 -30.60
CA SER A 66 26.01 10.69 -30.49
C SER A 66 25.30 11.13 -29.19
N ASP A 67 25.73 12.24 -28.62
CA ASP A 67 25.01 12.89 -27.50
C ASP A 67 23.65 13.46 -27.90
N THR A 68 23.45 13.74 -29.19
CA THR A 68 22.24 14.36 -29.72
C THR A 68 21.20 13.35 -30.23
N ARG A 69 21.49 12.05 -30.12
CA ARG A 69 20.60 10.96 -30.58
C ARG A 69 20.53 9.85 -29.57
N ALA A 70 19.33 9.40 -29.24
CA ALA A 70 19.13 8.25 -28.36
C ALA A 70 18.18 7.22 -28.98
N THR A 71 18.30 5.96 -28.54
CA THR A 71 17.34 4.89 -28.81
C THR A 71 17.28 3.94 -27.63
N ASP A 72 16.09 3.41 -27.32
CA ASP A 72 15.91 2.39 -26.28
C ASP A 72 14.66 1.53 -26.49
N THR A 73 14.47 0.60 -25.54
CA THR A 73 13.18 -0.03 -25.24
C THR A 73 12.80 0.36 -23.83
N GLN A 74 11.75 1.17 -23.69
CA GLN A 74 11.31 1.76 -22.43
C GLN A 74 10.12 1.01 -21.86
N LYS A 75 10.21 0.62 -20.57
CA LYS A 75 9.03 0.17 -19.79
C LYS A 75 8.05 1.33 -19.60
N CYS A 76 6.79 1.13 -19.94
CA CYS A 76 5.73 2.12 -19.77
C CYS A 76 4.53 1.52 -19.03
N ILE A 77 3.91 2.31 -18.14
CA ILE A 77 2.63 1.95 -17.49
C ILE A 77 1.57 2.98 -17.85
N ARG A 78 0.43 2.49 -18.37
CA ARG A 78 -0.78 3.26 -18.67
C ARG A 78 -1.98 2.67 -17.91
N ALA A 79 -2.09 3.00 -16.63
CA ALA A 79 -3.12 2.45 -15.73
C ALA A 79 -3.75 3.53 -14.81
N GLY A 80 -3.68 4.79 -15.23
CA GLY A 80 -4.25 5.92 -14.48
C GLY A 80 -3.83 7.27 -15.06
N GLY A 81 -4.53 8.34 -14.67
CA GLY A 81 -4.33 9.68 -15.21
C GLY A 81 -4.93 9.85 -16.60
N LYS A 82 -4.25 10.61 -17.47
CA LYS A 82 -4.71 10.90 -18.84
C LYS A 82 -4.73 9.67 -19.74
N HIS A 83 -3.84 8.71 -19.50
CA HIS A 83 -3.73 7.45 -20.24
C HIS A 83 -4.08 6.29 -19.28
N ASN A 84 -5.21 5.63 -19.52
CA ASN A 84 -5.71 4.56 -18.66
C ASN A 84 -6.32 3.43 -19.49
N ASP A 85 -5.55 2.37 -19.70
CA ASP A 85 -5.92 1.21 -20.50
C ASP A 85 -6.42 0.03 -19.62
N LEU A 86 -6.43 0.20 -18.28
CA LEU A 86 -6.70 -0.90 -17.33
C LEU A 86 -8.03 -1.62 -17.58
N GLU A 87 -9.06 -0.88 -17.95
CA GLU A 87 -10.40 -1.47 -18.12
C GLU A 87 -10.52 -2.28 -19.40
N ASP A 88 -9.74 -1.96 -20.44
CA ASP A 88 -9.75 -2.62 -21.74
C ASP A 88 -8.91 -3.91 -21.73
N VAL A 89 -7.91 -3.98 -20.86
CA VAL A 89 -7.03 -5.15 -20.71
C VAL A 89 -7.83 -6.42 -20.42
N GLY A 90 -7.62 -7.42 -21.28
CA GLY A 90 -8.28 -8.72 -21.26
C GLY A 90 -9.48 -8.81 -22.18
N PHE A 91 -10.21 -7.72 -22.40
CA PHE A 91 -11.41 -7.69 -23.25
C PHE A 91 -11.10 -7.43 -24.72
N ASP A 92 -9.96 -6.80 -24.99
CA ASP A 92 -9.40 -6.71 -26.34
C ASP A 92 -8.04 -7.43 -26.43
N THR A 93 -7.35 -7.29 -27.56
CA THR A 93 -6.12 -8.01 -27.85
C THR A 93 -4.88 -7.10 -27.95
N TYR A 94 -5.01 -5.79 -27.69
CA TYR A 94 -3.93 -4.83 -27.97
C TYR A 94 -3.69 -3.77 -26.90
N HIS A 95 -4.54 -3.60 -25.86
CA HIS A 95 -4.28 -2.76 -24.71
C HIS A 95 -3.58 -3.51 -23.60
N HIS A 96 -2.66 -2.81 -22.95
CA HIS A 96 -1.85 -3.31 -21.83
C HIS A 96 -1.72 -2.27 -20.74
N THR A 97 -1.70 -2.71 -19.48
CA THR A 97 -1.32 -1.82 -18.36
C THR A 97 0.18 -1.53 -18.37
N MET A 98 1.01 -2.50 -18.77
CA MET A 98 2.45 -2.38 -18.96
C MET A 98 2.84 -2.88 -20.36
N PHE A 99 3.58 -2.05 -21.09
CA PHE A 99 4.11 -2.39 -22.40
C PHE A 99 5.52 -1.84 -22.59
N GLU A 100 6.22 -2.39 -23.58
CA GLU A 100 7.50 -1.87 -24.03
C GLU A 100 7.25 -0.87 -25.17
N MET A 101 7.88 0.31 -25.07
CA MET A 101 7.92 1.29 -26.15
C MET A 101 9.30 1.31 -26.76
N LEU A 102 9.43 0.95 -28.02
CA LEU A 102 10.65 1.15 -28.79
C LEU A 102 10.68 2.60 -29.25
N GLY A 103 11.74 3.31 -28.94
CA GLY A 103 11.86 4.73 -29.22
C GLY A 103 13.21 5.14 -29.83
N ASN A 104 13.16 6.19 -30.65
CA ASN A 104 14.34 6.90 -31.08
C ASN A 104 14.10 8.42 -30.98
N TRP A 105 15.13 9.13 -30.58
CA TRP A 105 15.06 10.56 -30.26
C TRP A 105 16.16 11.35 -30.96
N SER A 106 15.81 12.59 -31.33
CA SER A 106 16.74 13.60 -31.83
C SER A 106 16.64 14.86 -30.99
N PHE A 107 17.76 15.29 -30.45
CA PHE A 107 17.85 16.48 -29.61
C PHE A 107 18.43 17.65 -30.39
N GLY A 108 17.61 18.22 -31.29
CA GLY A 108 18.05 19.33 -32.19
C GLY A 108 19.01 18.93 -33.27
N ASP A 109 19.07 17.65 -33.66
CA ASP A 109 19.98 17.09 -34.67
C ASP A 109 19.22 16.90 -36.01
N TYR A 110 18.56 15.74 -36.18
CA TYR A 110 17.70 15.50 -37.36
C TYR A 110 16.23 15.82 -37.02
N PHE A 111 15.39 15.90 -38.04
CA PHE A 111 13.98 16.21 -37.90
C PHE A 111 13.08 15.28 -38.73
N LYS A 112 11.98 15.79 -39.28
CA LYS A 112 10.92 15.01 -39.92
C LYS A 112 11.39 14.08 -41.01
N LYS A 113 12.26 14.55 -41.91
CA LYS A 113 12.69 13.80 -43.09
C LYS A 113 13.38 12.50 -42.69
N GLU A 114 14.43 12.60 -41.92
CA GLU A 114 15.19 11.43 -41.46
C GLU A 114 14.31 10.51 -40.64
N SER A 115 13.50 11.06 -39.71
CA SER A 115 12.62 10.29 -38.87
C SER A 115 11.65 9.41 -39.68
N LEU A 116 10.94 9.99 -40.63
CA LEU A 116 9.96 9.29 -41.45
C LEU A 116 10.61 8.33 -42.48
N GLU A 117 11.72 8.74 -43.11
CA GLU A 117 12.44 7.89 -44.07
C GLU A 117 13.07 6.67 -43.38
N TRP A 118 13.73 6.85 -42.22
CA TRP A 118 14.28 5.73 -41.45
C TRP A 118 13.19 4.83 -40.88
N GLY A 119 12.10 5.42 -40.43
CA GLY A 119 10.93 4.63 -39.97
C GLY A 119 10.42 3.72 -41.06
N TRP A 120 10.22 4.28 -42.26
CA TRP A 120 9.78 3.52 -43.43
C TRP A 120 10.80 2.43 -43.83
N GLU A 121 12.07 2.76 -43.87
CA GLU A 121 13.15 1.82 -44.18
C GLU A 121 13.19 0.63 -43.20
N LEU A 122 13.09 0.90 -41.93
CA LEU A 122 13.07 -0.16 -40.92
C LEU A 122 11.88 -1.13 -41.12
N ILE A 123 10.66 -0.61 -41.20
CA ILE A 123 9.48 -1.47 -41.22
C ILE A 123 9.29 -2.20 -42.56
N THR A 124 9.61 -1.56 -43.67
CA THR A 124 9.43 -2.17 -45.02
C THR A 124 10.69 -2.88 -45.52
N GLY A 125 11.89 -2.32 -45.27
CA GLY A 125 13.16 -2.85 -45.74
C GLY A 125 13.74 -3.93 -44.82
N VAL A 126 13.76 -3.71 -43.51
CA VAL A 126 14.37 -4.65 -42.53
C VAL A 126 13.36 -5.70 -42.10
N TRP A 127 12.14 -5.29 -41.71
CA TRP A 127 11.13 -6.22 -41.21
C TRP A 127 10.25 -6.82 -42.32
N GLY A 128 10.23 -6.21 -43.50
CA GLY A 128 9.48 -6.72 -44.65
C GLY A 128 7.96 -6.55 -44.55
N ILE A 129 7.49 -5.55 -43.77
CA ILE A 129 6.05 -5.23 -43.71
C ILE A 129 5.59 -4.80 -45.12
N PRO A 130 4.50 -5.39 -45.68
CA PRO A 130 4.03 -5.04 -47.01
C PRO A 130 3.61 -3.57 -47.10
N ALA A 131 4.35 -2.77 -47.88
CA ALA A 131 4.19 -1.32 -48.01
C ALA A 131 2.74 -0.90 -48.33
N ARG A 132 2.03 -1.67 -49.21
CA ARG A 132 0.64 -1.42 -49.62
C ARG A 132 -0.37 -1.49 -48.48
N ARG A 133 -0.01 -2.13 -47.35
CA ARG A 133 -0.85 -2.25 -46.14
C ARG A 133 -0.64 -1.12 -45.13
N LEU A 134 0.26 -0.18 -45.42
CA LEU A 134 0.58 0.89 -44.52
C LEU A 134 -0.13 2.19 -44.86
N PHE A 135 -0.63 2.88 -43.86
CA PHE A 135 -1.16 4.23 -43.95
C PHE A 135 -0.35 5.13 -43.04
N ALA A 136 -0.18 6.40 -43.46
CA ALA A 136 0.44 7.44 -42.65
C ALA A 136 -0.59 8.50 -42.29
N THR A 137 -0.59 8.98 -41.03
CA THR A 137 -1.40 10.13 -40.66
C THR A 137 -0.58 11.41 -40.64
N VAL A 138 -1.21 12.55 -40.87
CA VAL A 138 -0.58 13.88 -40.85
C VAL A 138 -1.50 14.85 -40.12
N TYR A 139 -0.92 15.69 -39.28
CA TYR A 139 -1.68 16.68 -38.50
C TYR A 139 -2.32 17.72 -39.39
N ARG A 140 -3.65 17.92 -39.21
CA ARG A 140 -4.44 19.00 -39.79
C ARG A 140 -5.31 19.61 -38.68
N PRO A 141 -5.03 20.84 -38.25
CA PRO A 141 -5.78 21.43 -37.14
C PRO A 141 -7.24 21.65 -37.45
N GLY A 142 -8.08 21.49 -36.45
CA GLY A 142 -9.42 22.02 -36.37
C GLY A 142 -9.42 23.51 -36.00
N ALA A 143 -10.60 24.14 -35.97
CA ALA A 143 -10.73 25.54 -35.59
C ALA A 143 -10.27 25.73 -34.12
N GLY A 144 -9.30 26.62 -33.90
CA GLY A 144 -8.76 26.94 -32.57
C GLY A 144 -7.77 25.92 -32.01
N GLU A 145 -7.35 24.92 -32.78
CA GLU A 145 -6.30 23.98 -32.40
C GLU A 145 -4.89 24.57 -32.64
N PRO A 146 -3.87 24.10 -31.88
CA PRO A 146 -2.52 24.63 -32.02
C PRO A 146 -1.86 24.22 -33.34
N SER A 147 -0.89 25.05 -33.81
CA SER A 147 -0.09 24.79 -35.00
C SER A 147 -0.90 24.87 -36.32
N GLU A 148 -0.24 24.61 -37.44
CA GLU A 148 -0.81 24.62 -38.79
C GLU A 148 -0.78 23.21 -39.38
N LEU A 149 -1.40 23.04 -40.59
CA LEU A 149 -1.28 21.79 -41.33
C LEU A 149 0.19 21.43 -41.53
N ASP A 150 0.57 20.21 -41.16
CA ASP A 150 1.95 19.72 -41.35
C ASP A 150 2.23 19.36 -42.81
N GLN A 151 2.43 20.41 -43.59
CA GLN A 151 2.72 20.26 -45.02
C GLN A 151 4.05 19.55 -45.26
N GLU A 152 5.05 19.74 -44.39
CA GLU A 152 6.36 19.10 -44.50
C GLU A 152 6.25 17.56 -44.38
N ALA A 153 5.60 17.06 -43.32
CA ALA A 153 5.34 15.62 -43.16
C ALA A 153 4.50 15.06 -44.31
N HIS A 154 3.48 15.83 -44.76
CA HIS A 154 2.68 15.42 -45.93
C HIS A 154 3.52 15.27 -47.22
N ALA A 155 4.39 16.22 -47.48
CA ALA A 155 5.26 16.18 -48.67
C ALA A 155 6.27 15.01 -48.61
N ILE A 156 6.84 14.75 -47.43
CA ILE A 156 7.76 13.63 -47.20
C ILE A 156 7.04 12.29 -47.45
N TRP A 157 5.85 12.09 -46.84
CA TRP A 157 5.07 10.89 -47.07
C TRP A 157 4.62 10.73 -48.53
N THR A 158 4.26 11.83 -49.19
CA THR A 158 3.96 11.82 -50.61
C THR A 158 5.15 11.26 -51.44
N GLY A 159 6.36 11.70 -51.16
CA GLY A 159 7.59 11.19 -51.78
C GLY A 159 7.86 9.71 -51.43
N ILE A 160 7.64 9.29 -50.19
CA ILE A 160 7.84 7.91 -49.72
C ILE A 160 6.89 6.95 -50.42
N PHE A 161 5.57 7.22 -50.42
CA PHE A 161 4.60 6.36 -51.06
C PHE A 161 4.76 6.32 -52.61
N ALA A 162 5.05 7.47 -53.22
CA ALA A 162 5.32 7.49 -54.66
C ALA A 162 6.57 6.65 -55.05
N ARG A 163 7.64 6.71 -54.26
CA ARG A 163 8.84 5.86 -54.51
C ARG A 163 8.55 4.37 -54.30
N ALA A 164 7.57 4.05 -53.44
CA ALA A 164 7.10 2.68 -53.25
C ALA A 164 6.09 2.22 -54.32
N GLY A 165 5.75 3.08 -55.30
CA GLY A 165 4.76 2.77 -56.36
C GLY A 165 3.30 2.80 -55.85
N LEU A 166 3.02 3.48 -54.77
CA LEU A 166 1.71 3.61 -54.17
C LEU A 166 1.12 5.02 -54.39
N ASP A 167 -0.21 5.12 -54.42
CA ASP A 167 -0.90 6.40 -54.58
C ASP A 167 -0.93 7.15 -53.22
N PRO A 168 -0.21 8.26 -53.04
CA PRO A 168 -0.18 9.00 -51.77
C PRO A 168 -1.57 9.46 -51.31
N ALA A 169 -2.48 9.78 -52.24
CA ALA A 169 -3.83 10.22 -51.88
C ALA A 169 -4.66 9.12 -51.17
N ARG A 170 -4.30 7.87 -51.36
CA ARG A 170 -4.94 6.73 -50.70
C ARG A 170 -4.30 6.38 -49.39
N HIS A 171 -2.99 6.55 -49.24
CA HIS A 171 -2.21 6.12 -48.06
C HIS A 171 -2.00 7.20 -47.03
N ILE A 172 -2.21 8.51 -47.36
CA ILE A 172 -2.09 9.58 -46.37
C ILE A 172 -3.50 9.97 -45.87
N VAL A 173 -3.67 10.01 -44.57
CA VAL A 173 -4.89 10.41 -43.86
C VAL A 173 -4.57 11.62 -42.97
N THR A 174 -5.49 12.58 -42.88
CA THR A 174 -5.29 13.72 -41.94
C THR A 174 -6.06 13.54 -40.65
N GLY A 175 -5.44 13.82 -39.51
CA GLY A 175 -6.04 13.81 -38.20
C GLY A 175 -5.88 15.16 -37.48
N ASN A 176 -6.79 15.46 -36.57
CA ASN A 176 -6.81 16.71 -35.78
C ASN A 176 -5.98 16.58 -34.49
N LYS A 177 -6.14 17.55 -33.57
CA LYS A 177 -5.42 17.56 -32.28
C LYS A 177 -5.60 16.27 -31.47
N LYS A 178 -6.78 15.65 -31.55
CA LYS A 178 -7.03 14.40 -30.79
C LYS A 178 -6.15 13.27 -31.28
N ASP A 179 -5.95 13.15 -32.59
CA ASP A 179 -5.29 12.02 -33.22
C ASP A 179 -3.81 12.31 -33.53
N ASN A 180 -3.48 13.51 -33.99
CA ASN A 180 -2.13 13.83 -34.53
C ASN A 180 -1.46 15.04 -33.87
N PHE A 181 -1.75 15.31 -32.58
CA PHE A 181 -1.00 16.27 -31.77
C PHE A 181 -0.72 15.64 -30.41
N TRP A 182 0.49 15.16 -30.21
CA TRP A 182 0.85 14.44 -29.00
C TRP A 182 1.26 15.39 -27.88
N MET A 183 0.83 15.06 -26.66
CA MET A 183 1.15 15.79 -25.42
C MET A 183 1.47 14.80 -24.32
N MET A 184 2.60 14.98 -23.63
CA MET A 184 3.02 14.12 -22.52
C MET A 184 2.01 14.08 -21.37
N GLY A 185 1.46 15.23 -21.04
CA GLY A 185 0.47 15.46 -19.98
C GLY A 185 -0.32 16.74 -20.28
N ASP A 186 -0.83 17.38 -19.23
CA ASP A 186 -1.49 18.69 -19.37
C ASP A 186 -0.47 19.81 -19.62
N THR A 187 0.79 19.58 -19.22
CA THR A 187 1.93 20.49 -19.45
C THR A 187 3.12 19.69 -19.96
N GLY A 188 4.10 20.37 -20.57
CA GLY A 188 5.36 19.79 -21.00
C GLY A 188 5.55 19.78 -22.52
N PRO A 189 6.64 19.17 -23.01
CA PRO A 189 6.97 19.10 -24.44
C PRO A 189 5.85 18.45 -25.24
N CYS A 190 5.53 19.04 -26.38
CA CYS A 190 4.47 18.57 -27.26
C CYS A 190 4.68 19.02 -28.71
N GLY A 191 3.89 18.45 -29.63
CA GLY A 191 3.92 18.83 -31.02
C GLY A 191 3.03 17.99 -31.92
N PRO A 192 2.90 18.38 -33.21
CA PRO A 192 2.21 17.58 -34.20
C PRO A 192 2.94 16.24 -34.38
N CYS A 193 2.19 15.22 -34.72
CA CYS A 193 2.75 13.90 -34.93
C CYS A 193 2.22 13.26 -36.22
N SER A 194 2.93 12.21 -36.63
CA SER A 194 2.59 11.38 -37.77
C SER A 194 2.64 9.93 -37.34
N GLU A 195 1.53 9.22 -37.52
CA GLU A 195 1.42 7.83 -37.13
C GLU A 195 1.47 6.91 -38.33
N ILE A 196 2.06 5.73 -38.16
CA ILE A 196 2.03 4.65 -39.14
C ILE A 196 1.01 3.62 -38.67
N HIS A 197 -0.03 3.41 -39.50
CA HIS A 197 -1.09 2.43 -39.29
C HIS A 197 -0.93 1.24 -40.22
N PHE A 198 -1.22 0.05 -39.70
CA PHE A 198 -1.11 -1.20 -40.43
C PHE A 198 -2.48 -1.81 -40.70
N ASN A 199 -2.84 -1.96 -41.98
CA ASN A 199 -4.04 -2.63 -42.45
C ASN A 199 -3.90 -4.15 -42.33
N LEU A 200 -4.67 -4.74 -41.43
CA LEU A 200 -4.69 -6.17 -41.11
C LEU A 200 -5.95 -6.88 -41.61
N LEU A 201 -6.68 -6.24 -42.55
CA LEU A 201 -7.84 -6.87 -43.19
C LEU A 201 -7.39 -8.10 -43.98
N PRO A 202 -8.18 -9.20 -43.99
CA PRO A 202 -7.80 -10.43 -44.69
C PRO A 202 -7.69 -10.26 -46.21
N ASP A 203 -8.60 -9.47 -46.81
CA ASP A 203 -8.76 -9.26 -48.23
C ASP A 203 -7.86 -8.15 -48.79
N ASP A 204 -7.05 -7.49 -47.98
CA ASP A 204 -6.19 -6.38 -48.35
C ASP A 204 -6.92 -5.19 -48.99
N ASP A 205 -8.20 -4.99 -48.66
CA ASP A 205 -8.96 -3.84 -49.13
C ASP A 205 -8.39 -2.52 -48.60
N GLU A 206 -7.70 -1.81 -49.48
CA GLU A 206 -7.06 -0.53 -49.18
C GLU A 206 -8.11 0.55 -48.81
N ALA A 207 -9.24 0.59 -49.51
CA ALA A 207 -10.28 1.59 -49.24
C ALA A 207 -11.00 1.31 -47.91
N ALA A 208 -11.24 0.04 -47.58
CA ALA A 208 -11.75 -0.35 -46.28
C ALA A 208 -10.74 -0.07 -45.15
N GLY A 209 -9.46 -0.45 -45.35
CA GLY A 209 -8.37 -0.16 -44.38
C GLY A 209 -8.23 1.32 -44.10
N ARG A 210 -8.25 2.18 -45.11
CA ARG A 210 -8.21 3.66 -44.95
C ARG A 210 -9.34 4.20 -44.06
N ARG A 211 -10.55 3.64 -44.17
CA ARG A 211 -11.69 4.05 -43.33
C ARG A 211 -11.53 3.66 -41.87
N LEU A 212 -10.67 2.67 -41.58
CA LEU A 212 -10.41 2.18 -40.22
C LEU A 212 -9.27 2.93 -39.51
N VAL A 213 -8.50 3.76 -40.24
CA VAL A 213 -7.45 4.60 -39.60
C VAL A 213 -8.10 5.53 -38.58
N ASN A 214 -7.59 5.57 -37.37
CA ASN A 214 -8.09 6.35 -36.23
C ASN A 214 -9.54 6.02 -35.79
N ALA A 215 -10.07 4.86 -36.22
CA ALA A 215 -11.42 4.41 -35.87
C ALA A 215 -11.46 3.47 -34.65
N GLY A 216 -10.34 3.23 -33.99
CA GLY A 216 -10.27 2.31 -32.83
C GLY A 216 -10.50 0.84 -33.21
N ASN A 217 -10.21 0.44 -34.45
CA ASN A 217 -10.43 -0.90 -34.94
C ASN A 217 -9.13 -1.71 -34.99
N PRO A 218 -9.07 -2.91 -34.35
CA PRO A 218 -7.86 -3.73 -34.33
C PRO A 218 -7.40 -4.24 -35.71
N ARG A 219 -8.24 -4.15 -36.72
CA ARG A 219 -7.92 -4.53 -38.11
C ARG A 219 -7.20 -3.41 -38.90
N CYS A 220 -7.08 -2.19 -38.35
CA CYS A 220 -6.18 -1.15 -38.83
C CYS A 220 -5.65 -0.37 -37.64
N ILE A 221 -4.50 -0.77 -37.15
CA ILE A 221 -3.96 -0.29 -35.86
C ILE A 221 -2.68 0.54 -36.07
N GLU A 222 -2.57 1.61 -35.28
CA GLU A 222 -1.31 2.34 -35.12
C GLU A 222 -0.24 1.43 -34.57
N ILE A 223 0.91 1.37 -35.25
CA ILE A 223 2.10 0.63 -34.80
C ILE A 223 3.22 1.56 -34.35
N TRP A 224 3.31 2.78 -34.86
CA TRP A 224 4.38 3.71 -34.56
C TRP A 224 3.92 5.16 -34.67
N ASN A 225 4.25 5.97 -33.67
CA ASN A 225 3.99 7.42 -33.67
C ASN A 225 5.31 8.20 -33.75
N HIS A 226 5.43 9.09 -34.69
CA HIS A 226 6.55 10.02 -34.88
C HIS A 226 6.11 11.42 -34.43
N VAL A 227 6.56 11.87 -33.25
CA VAL A 227 6.20 13.14 -32.66
C VAL A 227 7.29 14.19 -32.95
N PHE A 228 6.87 15.33 -33.48
CA PHE A 228 7.74 16.45 -33.82
C PHE A 228 7.62 17.52 -32.74
N ILE A 229 8.43 17.35 -31.68
CA ILE A 229 8.42 18.21 -30.50
C ILE A 229 8.92 19.60 -30.87
N GLN A 230 8.02 20.60 -30.84
CA GLN A 230 8.28 21.98 -31.23
C GLN A 230 7.75 22.98 -30.18
N PHE A 231 6.89 22.54 -29.26
CA PHE A 231 6.21 23.38 -28.29
C PHE A 231 6.33 22.84 -26.88
N ASN A 232 6.17 23.74 -25.91
CA ASN A 232 5.86 23.42 -24.53
C ASN A 232 4.41 23.82 -24.23
N ALA A 233 3.61 22.89 -23.74
CA ALA A 233 2.27 23.18 -23.23
C ALA A 233 2.39 23.79 -21.83
N ASN A 234 1.83 24.97 -21.62
CA ASN A 234 1.87 25.72 -20.36
C ASN A 234 0.63 25.42 -19.50
N ALA A 235 0.73 25.68 -18.20
CA ALA A 235 -0.36 25.45 -17.24
C ALA A 235 -1.63 26.31 -17.49
N ASP A 236 -1.50 27.41 -18.23
CA ASP A 236 -2.60 28.27 -18.67
C ASP A 236 -3.29 27.78 -19.96
N GLY A 237 -2.84 26.66 -20.52
CA GLY A 237 -3.35 26.09 -21.76
C GLY A 237 -2.74 26.67 -23.04
N SER A 238 -1.81 27.61 -22.93
CA SER A 238 -1.07 28.17 -24.07
C SER A 238 0.09 27.23 -24.50
N PHE A 239 0.60 27.47 -25.74
CA PHE A 239 1.73 26.73 -26.29
C PHE A 239 2.86 27.70 -26.61
N SER A 240 4.04 27.51 -26.01
CA SER A 240 5.22 28.28 -26.33
C SER A 240 6.19 27.48 -27.21
N PRO A 241 6.77 28.08 -28.27
CA PRO A 241 7.74 27.38 -29.12
C PRO A 241 9.01 27.06 -28.33
N LEU A 242 9.59 25.87 -28.55
CA LEU A 242 10.89 25.48 -28.00
C LEU A 242 12.04 26.15 -28.77
N ALA A 243 13.21 26.30 -28.13
CA ALA A 243 14.40 26.86 -28.72
C ALA A 243 14.98 25.99 -29.89
N ALA A 244 14.75 24.69 -29.84
CA ALA A 244 15.15 23.71 -30.87
C ALA A 244 13.95 22.80 -31.22
N LYS A 245 14.04 22.20 -32.41
CA LYS A 245 13.09 21.17 -32.84
C LYS A 245 13.65 19.79 -32.52
N HIS A 246 12.84 18.91 -31.99
CA HIS A 246 13.26 17.58 -31.60
C HIS A 246 12.36 16.51 -32.21
N VAL A 247 12.85 15.27 -32.23
CA VAL A 247 12.07 14.10 -32.61
C VAL A 247 11.92 13.22 -31.37
N ASP A 248 10.70 12.81 -31.13
CA ASP A 248 10.33 11.74 -30.20
C ASP A 248 9.55 10.70 -30.98
N THR A 249 9.88 9.42 -30.84
CA THR A 249 9.08 8.36 -31.46
C THR A 249 8.72 7.30 -30.45
N GLY A 250 7.53 6.72 -30.65
CA GLY A 250 7.05 5.61 -29.80
C GLY A 250 6.41 4.53 -30.63
N MET A 251 7.04 3.36 -30.71
CA MET A 251 6.48 2.16 -31.34
C MET A 251 6.01 1.19 -30.25
N GLY A 252 4.77 0.71 -30.37
CA GLY A 252 4.25 -0.35 -29.50
C GLY A 252 4.93 -1.69 -29.82
N PHE A 253 5.86 -2.09 -28.98
CA PHE A 253 6.61 -3.34 -29.19
C PHE A 253 5.70 -4.56 -29.26
N GLU A 254 4.81 -4.74 -28.31
CA GLU A 254 3.86 -5.87 -28.26
C GLU A 254 2.92 -5.87 -29.46
N ARG A 255 2.55 -4.68 -30.01
CA ARG A 255 1.75 -4.57 -31.24
C ARG A 255 2.49 -5.18 -32.42
N VAL A 256 3.71 -4.75 -32.68
CA VAL A 256 4.51 -5.24 -33.80
C VAL A 256 4.84 -6.72 -33.66
N ALA A 257 5.28 -7.15 -32.47
CA ALA A 257 5.59 -8.56 -32.18
C ALA A 257 4.35 -9.46 -32.31
N GLY A 258 3.22 -9.00 -31.78
CA GLY A 258 1.95 -9.71 -31.86
C GLY A 258 1.41 -9.80 -33.29
N ILE A 259 1.50 -8.71 -34.07
CA ILE A 259 1.11 -8.72 -35.48
C ILE A 259 2.04 -9.68 -36.26
N HIS A 260 3.34 -9.60 -36.07
CA HIS A 260 4.29 -10.53 -36.70
C HIS A 260 3.93 -12.00 -36.41
N ALA A 261 3.64 -12.32 -35.15
CA ALA A 261 3.27 -13.68 -34.73
C ALA A 261 1.90 -14.12 -35.31
N SER A 262 0.88 -13.25 -35.21
CA SER A 262 -0.48 -13.54 -35.68
C SER A 262 -0.54 -13.71 -37.20
N THR A 263 0.27 -12.96 -37.94
CA THR A 263 0.31 -12.97 -39.42
C THR A 263 1.40 -13.89 -40.00
N ARG A 264 2.05 -14.70 -39.17
CA ARG A 264 3.15 -15.59 -39.60
C ARG A 264 4.25 -14.86 -40.38
N GLY A 265 4.74 -13.76 -39.80
CA GLY A 265 5.76 -12.95 -40.46
C GLY A 265 5.22 -12.06 -41.58
N PHE A 266 4.08 -11.44 -41.38
CA PHE A 266 3.38 -10.51 -42.29
C PHE A 266 2.92 -11.14 -43.63
N THR A 267 2.62 -12.45 -43.62
CA THR A 267 2.23 -13.20 -44.80
C THR A 267 0.78 -13.72 -44.78
N ASP A 268 0.22 -13.97 -43.63
CA ASP A 268 -1.14 -14.53 -43.43
C ASP A 268 -1.99 -13.59 -42.54
N PHE A 269 -2.99 -12.92 -43.15
CA PHE A 269 -3.86 -11.96 -42.48
C PHE A 269 -5.25 -12.52 -42.18
N SER A 270 -5.44 -13.83 -42.30
CA SER A 270 -6.74 -14.50 -42.08
C SER A 270 -7.16 -14.50 -40.60
N ARG A 271 -6.19 -14.40 -39.66
CA ARG A 271 -6.44 -14.44 -38.22
C ARG A 271 -6.65 -13.05 -37.65
N ASP A 272 -7.35 -12.98 -36.51
CA ASP A 272 -7.44 -11.75 -35.75
C ASP A 272 -6.07 -11.40 -35.12
N PRO A 273 -5.64 -10.13 -35.25
CA PRO A 273 -4.38 -9.70 -34.65
C PRO A 273 -4.48 -9.71 -33.12
N SER A 274 -3.40 -10.17 -32.45
CA SER A 274 -3.34 -10.19 -30.99
C SER A 274 -1.89 -10.00 -30.51
N ASN A 275 -1.68 -9.03 -29.66
CA ASN A 275 -0.41 -8.83 -28.97
C ASN A 275 -0.02 -10.07 -28.16
N TYR A 276 -1.01 -10.76 -27.61
CA TYR A 276 -0.81 -11.97 -26.79
C TYR A 276 -0.35 -13.20 -27.60
N ALA A 277 -0.29 -13.09 -28.94
CA ALA A 277 0.34 -14.10 -29.80
C ALA A 277 1.87 -14.02 -29.77
N ALA A 278 2.45 -12.90 -29.31
CA ALA A 278 3.89 -12.73 -29.20
C ALA A 278 4.49 -13.72 -28.18
N ASP A 279 5.72 -14.18 -28.47
CA ASP A 279 6.43 -15.17 -27.67
C ASP A 279 6.79 -14.68 -26.24
N VAL A 280 6.81 -13.36 -26.00
CA VAL A 280 6.97 -12.78 -24.66
C VAL A 280 5.85 -13.17 -23.68
N PHE A 281 4.67 -13.54 -24.15
CA PHE A 281 3.56 -14.01 -23.32
C PHE A 281 3.53 -15.53 -23.14
N ALA A 282 4.21 -16.28 -24.00
CA ALA A 282 4.16 -17.74 -24.01
C ALA A 282 4.55 -18.39 -22.66
N PRO A 283 5.62 -17.97 -21.95
CA PRO A 283 5.97 -18.54 -20.63
C PRO A 283 4.88 -18.30 -19.58
N LEU A 284 4.25 -17.13 -19.62
CA LEU A 284 3.15 -16.78 -18.70
C LEU A 284 1.92 -17.64 -18.97
N PHE A 285 1.50 -17.77 -20.21
CA PHE A 285 0.35 -18.60 -20.60
C PHE A 285 0.56 -20.07 -20.28
N ALA A 286 1.78 -20.59 -20.51
CA ALA A 286 2.14 -21.96 -20.13
C ALA A 286 2.02 -22.16 -18.61
N ARG A 287 2.47 -21.19 -17.79
CA ARG A 287 2.37 -21.27 -16.33
C ARG A 287 0.93 -21.18 -15.85
N ILE A 288 0.14 -20.24 -16.38
CA ILE A 288 -1.29 -20.10 -16.05
C ILE A 288 -2.06 -21.38 -16.42
N ALA A 289 -1.79 -21.96 -17.60
CA ALA A 289 -2.40 -23.21 -18.02
C ALA A 289 -2.04 -24.37 -17.07
N ALA A 290 -0.78 -24.50 -16.70
CA ALA A 290 -0.31 -25.53 -15.76
C ALA A 290 -0.97 -25.41 -14.38
N LEU A 291 -1.17 -24.19 -13.87
CA LEU A 291 -1.78 -23.93 -12.57
C LEU A 291 -3.30 -24.14 -12.61
N SER A 292 -3.98 -23.63 -13.64
CA SER A 292 -5.44 -23.63 -13.74
C SER A 292 -6.01 -24.91 -14.36
N ARG A 293 -5.20 -25.67 -15.09
CA ARG A 293 -5.62 -26.81 -15.95
C ARG A 293 -6.64 -26.37 -17.02
N LYS A 294 -6.59 -25.09 -17.42
CA LYS A 294 -7.43 -24.51 -18.48
C LYS A 294 -6.56 -24.24 -19.71
N THR A 295 -7.19 -24.10 -20.86
CA THR A 295 -6.53 -23.84 -22.13
C THR A 295 -6.97 -22.50 -22.71
N TYR A 296 -6.01 -21.66 -23.10
CA TYR A 296 -6.24 -20.42 -23.82
C TYR A 296 -6.59 -20.73 -25.29
N GLN A 297 -7.70 -20.19 -25.81
CA GLN A 297 -8.17 -20.42 -27.19
C GLN A 297 -8.20 -19.15 -28.03
N ALA A 298 -7.72 -18.02 -27.50
CA ALA A 298 -7.67 -16.73 -28.15
C ALA A 298 -9.04 -16.17 -28.58
N THR A 299 -10.13 -16.52 -27.88
CA THR A 299 -11.45 -15.92 -28.13
C THR A 299 -11.45 -14.45 -27.68
N VAL A 300 -12.20 -13.60 -28.39
CA VAL A 300 -12.33 -12.18 -28.06
C VAL A 300 -13.81 -11.87 -27.88
N PRO A 301 -14.26 -11.39 -26.73
CA PRO A 301 -15.67 -11.11 -26.50
C PRO A 301 -16.13 -9.88 -27.29
N ALA A 302 -17.28 -9.96 -27.89
CA ALA A 302 -17.89 -8.83 -28.60
C ALA A 302 -18.45 -7.76 -27.64
N ARG A 303 -18.67 -8.11 -26.38
CA ARG A 303 -19.17 -7.24 -25.31
C ARG A 303 -18.67 -7.78 -23.97
N ARG A 304 -18.69 -6.92 -22.95
CA ARG A 304 -18.18 -7.27 -21.62
C ARG A 304 -19.16 -8.08 -20.75
N GLU A 305 -20.40 -8.18 -21.20
CA GLU A 305 -21.49 -8.85 -20.48
C GLU A 305 -21.87 -10.15 -21.18
N GLY A 306 -22.25 -11.15 -20.37
CA GLY A 306 -22.74 -12.43 -20.89
C GLY A 306 -21.67 -13.24 -21.64
N LEU A 307 -20.44 -13.22 -21.13
CA LEU A 307 -19.32 -13.99 -21.70
C LEU A 307 -19.62 -15.49 -21.72
N THR A 308 -19.17 -16.16 -22.75
CA THR A 308 -19.10 -17.63 -22.76
C THR A 308 -18.04 -18.11 -21.76
N ALA A 309 -18.13 -19.35 -21.32
CA ALA A 309 -17.14 -19.95 -20.41
C ALA A 309 -15.70 -19.88 -20.96
N GLN A 310 -15.53 -19.97 -22.27
CA GLN A 310 -14.20 -19.89 -22.90
C GLN A 310 -13.71 -18.45 -22.99
N GLU A 311 -14.59 -17.49 -23.28
CA GLU A 311 -14.22 -16.07 -23.25
C GLU A 311 -13.79 -15.63 -21.85
N ASP A 312 -14.49 -16.06 -20.79
CA ASP A 312 -14.09 -15.82 -19.40
C ASP A 312 -12.67 -16.36 -19.10
N ILE A 313 -12.37 -17.58 -19.58
CA ILE A 313 -11.04 -18.17 -19.44
C ILE A 313 -10.01 -17.32 -20.16
N ASP A 314 -10.25 -16.97 -21.41
CA ASP A 314 -9.29 -16.26 -22.26
C ASP A 314 -9.06 -14.83 -21.79
N VAL A 315 -10.10 -14.13 -21.32
CA VAL A 315 -9.98 -12.83 -20.64
C VAL A 315 -9.11 -12.94 -19.40
N ALA A 316 -9.33 -13.96 -18.57
CA ALA A 316 -8.55 -14.15 -17.36
C ALA A 316 -7.06 -14.45 -17.66
N PHE A 317 -6.76 -15.22 -18.70
CA PHE A 317 -5.37 -15.45 -19.15
C PHE A 317 -4.68 -14.15 -19.53
N ARG A 318 -5.34 -13.29 -20.33
CA ARG A 318 -4.81 -12.00 -20.78
C ARG A 318 -4.58 -11.06 -19.59
N VAL A 319 -5.58 -10.94 -18.70
CA VAL A 319 -5.47 -10.11 -17.48
C VAL A 319 -4.33 -10.58 -16.60
N LEU A 320 -4.21 -11.86 -16.32
CA LEU A 320 -3.14 -12.40 -15.48
C LEU A 320 -1.75 -12.17 -16.07
N ALA A 321 -1.60 -12.39 -17.37
CA ALA A 321 -0.31 -12.21 -18.04
C ALA A 321 0.12 -10.74 -18.06
N ASP A 322 -0.79 -9.81 -18.38
CA ASP A 322 -0.56 -8.38 -18.37
C ASP A 322 -0.23 -7.88 -16.94
N HIS A 323 -1.08 -8.21 -15.98
CA HIS A 323 -0.95 -7.70 -14.62
C HIS A 323 0.29 -8.26 -13.90
N ALA A 324 0.67 -9.51 -14.16
CA ALA A 324 1.91 -10.07 -13.63
C ALA A 324 3.14 -9.30 -14.15
N ARG A 325 3.18 -8.93 -15.44
CA ARG A 325 4.24 -8.09 -16.03
C ARG A 325 4.26 -6.71 -15.37
N CYS A 326 3.10 -6.04 -15.32
CA CYS A 326 2.97 -4.70 -14.76
C CYS A 326 3.43 -4.63 -13.30
N VAL A 327 2.89 -5.49 -12.45
CA VAL A 327 3.20 -5.50 -11.02
C VAL A 327 4.66 -5.89 -10.76
N SER A 328 5.21 -6.86 -11.52
CA SER A 328 6.61 -7.25 -11.39
C SER A 328 7.55 -6.10 -11.73
N CYS A 329 7.34 -5.42 -12.85
CA CYS A 329 8.16 -4.27 -13.27
C CYS A 329 8.05 -3.10 -12.29
N ALA A 330 6.83 -2.79 -11.81
CA ALA A 330 6.62 -1.73 -10.84
C ALA A 330 7.35 -2.00 -9.51
N ILE A 331 7.24 -3.23 -8.97
CA ILE A 331 7.95 -3.61 -7.73
C ILE A 331 9.47 -3.62 -7.96
N ALA A 332 9.95 -4.10 -9.12
CA ALA A 332 11.36 -4.06 -9.46
C ALA A 332 11.92 -2.63 -9.45
N ASP A 333 11.13 -1.65 -9.86
CA ASP A 333 11.50 -0.23 -9.82
C ASP A 333 11.21 0.45 -8.46
N GLY A 334 10.70 -0.30 -7.48
CA GLY A 334 10.49 0.16 -6.10
C GLY A 334 9.11 0.77 -5.84
N ILE A 335 8.13 0.56 -6.73
CA ILE A 335 6.73 0.95 -6.54
C ILE A 335 5.99 -0.21 -5.89
N LEU A 336 5.76 -0.12 -4.58
CA LEU A 336 5.06 -1.17 -3.83
C LEU A 336 3.54 -0.94 -3.82
N PRO A 337 2.71 -1.99 -3.76
CA PRO A 337 1.28 -1.85 -3.52
C PRO A 337 0.99 -1.04 -2.25
N GLY A 338 0.12 -0.03 -2.35
CA GLY A 338 -0.18 0.87 -1.23
C GLY A 338 -1.60 1.45 -1.29
N ASN A 339 -1.91 2.43 -0.44
CA ASN A 339 -3.26 3.01 -0.32
C ASN A 339 -3.44 4.32 -1.09
N GLU A 340 -2.36 4.94 -1.58
CA GLU A 340 -2.41 6.28 -2.17
C GLU A 340 -1.59 6.37 -3.45
N GLY A 341 -1.97 7.28 -4.32
CA GLY A 341 -1.23 7.64 -5.52
C GLY A 341 -0.90 6.43 -6.40
N ARG A 342 0.31 6.39 -6.93
CA ARG A 342 0.81 5.31 -7.81
C ARG A 342 0.79 3.94 -7.14
N ASN A 343 1.04 3.89 -5.83
CA ASN A 343 1.06 2.65 -5.06
C ASN A 343 -0.34 2.01 -5.00
N TYR A 344 -1.39 2.84 -4.92
CA TYR A 344 -2.78 2.38 -5.00
C TYR A 344 -3.10 1.77 -6.37
N VAL A 345 -2.61 2.38 -7.45
CA VAL A 345 -2.83 1.85 -8.80
C VAL A 345 -2.21 0.45 -8.94
N ILE A 346 -0.97 0.25 -8.48
CA ILE A 346 -0.31 -1.07 -8.51
C ILE A 346 -1.06 -2.09 -7.64
N ARG A 347 -1.54 -1.69 -6.46
CA ARG A 347 -2.41 -2.55 -5.64
C ARG A 347 -3.70 -2.93 -6.35
N ARG A 348 -4.34 -2.00 -7.03
CA ARG A 348 -5.56 -2.21 -7.80
C ARG A 348 -5.35 -3.24 -8.91
N ILE A 349 -4.26 -3.11 -9.68
CA ILE A 349 -3.88 -4.04 -10.74
C ILE A 349 -3.65 -5.45 -10.14
N LEU A 350 -2.89 -5.55 -9.06
CA LEU A 350 -2.61 -6.83 -8.40
C LEU A 350 -3.90 -7.51 -7.92
N ARG A 351 -4.78 -6.77 -7.24
CA ARG A 351 -6.07 -7.31 -6.75
C ARG A 351 -7.00 -7.73 -7.88
N ARG A 352 -7.00 -6.98 -8.98
CA ARG A 352 -7.75 -7.40 -10.19
C ARG A 352 -7.20 -8.71 -10.74
N GLY A 353 -5.88 -8.87 -10.82
CA GLY A 353 -5.25 -10.15 -11.18
C GLY A 353 -5.63 -11.30 -10.25
N ILE A 354 -5.61 -11.09 -8.92
CA ILE A 354 -6.01 -12.10 -7.92
C ILE A 354 -7.48 -12.52 -8.15
N LEU A 355 -8.39 -11.59 -8.40
CA LEU A 355 -9.79 -11.89 -8.70
C LEU A 355 -9.94 -12.78 -9.95
N TYR A 356 -9.23 -12.45 -11.04
CA TYR A 356 -9.29 -13.26 -12.27
C TYR A 356 -8.64 -14.63 -12.10
N GLY A 357 -7.61 -14.74 -11.24
CA GLY A 357 -7.06 -16.04 -10.87
C GLY A 357 -8.05 -16.93 -10.12
N GLN A 358 -8.83 -16.34 -9.20
CA GLN A 358 -9.90 -17.09 -8.52
C GLN A 358 -11.01 -17.52 -9.50
N LYS A 359 -11.37 -16.71 -10.51
CA LYS A 359 -12.30 -17.12 -11.57
C LYS A 359 -11.79 -18.34 -12.35
N LEU A 360 -10.47 -18.46 -12.54
CA LEU A 360 -9.86 -19.66 -13.13
C LEU A 360 -9.78 -20.86 -12.17
N GLY A 361 -10.13 -20.68 -10.89
CA GLY A 361 -10.06 -21.71 -9.86
C GLY A 361 -8.66 -21.87 -9.25
N LEU A 362 -7.81 -20.85 -9.35
CA LEU A 362 -6.46 -20.87 -8.75
C LEU A 362 -6.53 -20.69 -7.24
N ALA A 363 -5.74 -21.47 -6.50
CA ALA A 363 -5.61 -21.34 -5.06
C ALA A 363 -4.75 -20.13 -4.70
N ASN A 364 -4.97 -19.54 -3.52
CA ASN A 364 -4.14 -18.44 -3.01
C ASN A 364 -2.65 -18.82 -3.03
N GLY A 365 -1.79 -17.85 -3.33
CA GLY A 365 -0.34 -18.05 -3.52
C GLY A 365 0.04 -18.42 -4.96
N PHE A 366 -0.87 -18.24 -5.92
CA PHE A 366 -0.58 -18.48 -7.32
C PHE A 366 0.15 -17.30 -7.98
N PHE A 367 -0.13 -16.06 -7.56
CA PHE A 367 0.30 -14.87 -8.28
C PHE A 367 1.83 -14.72 -8.26
N GLU A 368 2.48 -15.00 -7.13
CA GLU A 368 3.94 -15.01 -7.03
C GLU A 368 4.60 -16.01 -7.99
N GLN A 369 3.91 -17.10 -8.36
CA GLN A 369 4.41 -18.12 -9.26
C GLN A 369 4.45 -17.65 -10.74
N LEU A 370 3.85 -16.49 -11.03
CA LEU A 370 3.91 -15.83 -12.34
C LEU A 370 5.17 -14.96 -12.48
N VAL A 371 5.91 -14.70 -11.40
CA VAL A 371 7.14 -13.89 -11.42
C VAL A 371 8.24 -14.56 -12.23
N ASP A 372 8.44 -15.86 -12.06
CA ASP A 372 9.48 -16.60 -12.80
C ASP A 372 9.28 -16.54 -14.33
N PRO A 373 8.08 -16.77 -14.87
CA PRO A 373 7.80 -16.53 -16.29
C PRO A 373 8.06 -15.09 -16.74
N VAL A 374 7.75 -14.07 -15.91
CA VAL A 374 8.06 -12.68 -16.23
C VAL A 374 9.57 -12.46 -16.30
N VAL A 375 10.32 -12.95 -15.31
CA VAL A 375 11.79 -12.86 -15.29
C VAL A 375 12.39 -13.59 -16.50
N ALA A 376 11.87 -14.74 -16.88
CA ALA A 376 12.33 -15.48 -18.04
C ALA A 376 12.12 -14.71 -19.36
N SER A 377 11.00 -14.00 -19.52
CA SER A 377 10.68 -13.29 -20.75
C SER A 377 11.26 -11.88 -20.81
N LEU A 378 11.28 -11.13 -19.72
CA LEU A 378 11.67 -9.72 -19.66
C LEU A 378 13.01 -9.47 -18.96
N GLY A 379 13.49 -10.40 -18.12
CA GLY A 379 14.75 -10.25 -17.37
C GLY A 379 15.99 -10.03 -18.22
N PRO A 380 16.11 -10.62 -19.41
CA PRO A 380 17.24 -10.31 -20.31
C PRO A 380 17.31 -8.85 -20.77
N VAL A 381 16.17 -8.16 -20.78
CA VAL A 381 16.07 -6.74 -21.19
C VAL A 381 16.06 -5.81 -19.98
N PHE A 382 15.39 -6.23 -18.89
CA PHE A 382 15.24 -5.49 -17.66
C PHE A 382 15.83 -6.29 -16.49
N PRO A 383 17.15 -6.22 -16.29
CA PRO A 383 17.87 -7.10 -15.35
C PRO A 383 17.46 -6.93 -13.89
N GLU A 384 16.87 -5.78 -13.52
CA GLU A 384 16.33 -5.52 -12.21
C GLU A 384 15.22 -6.51 -11.80
N LEU A 385 14.51 -7.10 -12.75
CA LEU A 385 13.52 -8.16 -12.50
C LEU A 385 14.17 -9.39 -11.87
N GLY A 386 15.29 -9.83 -12.44
CA GLY A 386 16.06 -10.96 -11.90
C GLY A 386 16.74 -10.64 -10.56
N GLN A 387 17.33 -9.44 -10.46
CA GLN A 387 18.02 -8.98 -9.25
C GLN A 387 17.07 -8.85 -8.04
N ARG A 388 15.81 -8.53 -8.27
CA ARG A 388 14.79 -8.30 -7.22
C ARG A 388 13.70 -9.36 -7.19
N ARG A 389 13.92 -10.50 -7.86
CA ARG A 389 12.96 -11.61 -8.00
C ARG A 389 12.30 -11.98 -6.65
N ASP A 390 13.11 -12.23 -5.63
CA ASP A 390 12.61 -12.68 -4.32
C ASP A 390 11.79 -11.60 -3.60
N ILE A 391 12.12 -10.33 -3.81
CA ILE A 391 11.34 -9.20 -3.27
C ILE A 391 9.98 -9.14 -3.97
N ILE A 392 9.97 -9.26 -5.31
CA ILE A 392 8.74 -9.24 -6.10
C ILE A 392 7.79 -10.36 -5.63
N GLN A 393 8.31 -11.59 -5.50
CA GLN A 393 7.54 -12.74 -5.03
C GLN A 393 6.96 -12.53 -3.63
N ARG A 394 7.77 -12.06 -2.67
CA ARG A 394 7.30 -11.81 -1.29
C ARG A 394 6.24 -10.71 -1.22
N VAL A 395 6.41 -9.63 -1.97
CA VAL A 395 5.42 -8.53 -2.02
C VAL A 395 4.09 -9.02 -2.59
N MET A 396 4.12 -9.76 -3.70
CA MET A 396 2.92 -10.31 -4.32
C MET A 396 2.21 -11.29 -3.39
N ARG A 397 2.95 -12.22 -2.78
CA ARG A 397 2.40 -13.16 -1.80
C ARG A 397 1.74 -12.46 -0.62
N GLY A 398 2.41 -11.47 -0.02
CA GLY A 398 1.88 -10.73 1.12
C GLY A 398 0.58 -9.98 0.81
N GLU A 399 0.47 -9.34 -0.36
CA GLU A 399 -0.76 -8.66 -0.78
C GLU A 399 -1.86 -9.67 -1.15
N GLU A 400 -1.52 -10.79 -1.80
CA GLU A 400 -2.47 -11.86 -2.12
C GLU A 400 -3.05 -12.51 -0.86
N GLU A 401 -2.22 -12.84 0.12
CA GLU A 401 -2.67 -13.38 1.41
C GLU A 401 -3.54 -12.37 2.18
N SER A 402 -3.13 -11.11 2.17
CA SER A 402 -3.90 -10.05 2.84
C SER A 402 -5.25 -9.83 2.20
N PHE A 403 -5.31 -9.78 0.87
CA PHE A 403 -6.55 -9.58 0.13
C PHE A 403 -7.43 -10.84 0.15
N GLY A 404 -6.83 -12.03 0.04
CA GLY A 404 -7.55 -13.32 0.07
C GLY A 404 -8.39 -13.52 1.34
N ARG A 405 -7.92 -13.02 2.50
CA ARG A 405 -8.69 -13.06 3.76
C ARG A 405 -9.98 -12.24 3.72
N THR A 406 -10.02 -11.17 2.94
CA THR A 406 -11.17 -10.28 2.83
C THR A 406 -12.00 -10.51 1.57
N LEU A 407 -11.41 -11.10 0.55
CA LEU A 407 -12.01 -11.28 -0.78
C LEU A 407 -13.27 -12.15 -0.74
N GLU A 408 -13.23 -13.31 -0.09
CA GLU A 408 -14.38 -14.20 0.02
C GLU A 408 -15.57 -13.51 0.68
N ARG A 409 -15.32 -12.80 1.79
CA ARG A 409 -16.36 -12.07 2.52
C ARG A 409 -16.89 -10.87 1.71
N GLY A 410 -16.01 -10.17 0.99
CA GLY A 410 -16.40 -9.11 0.08
C GLY A 410 -17.29 -9.61 -1.06
N LEU A 411 -16.97 -10.75 -1.66
CA LEU A 411 -17.82 -11.38 -2.68
C LEU A 411 -19.20 -11.79 -2.13
N GLN A 412 -19.29 -12.24 -0.87
CA GLN A 412 -20.56 -12.53 -0.23
C GLN A 412 -21.41 -11.25 0.00
N ILE A 413 -20.77 -10.13 0.39
CA ILE A 413 -21.46 -8.83 0.54
C ILE A 413 -21.93 -8.34 -0.82
N PHE A 414 -21.07 -8.39 -1.82
CA PHE A 414 -21.45 -8.04 -3.19
C PHE A 414 -22.64 -8.89 -3.69
N ALA A 415 -22.60 -10.20 -3.46
CA ALA A 415 -23.69 -11.09 -3.88
C ALA A 415 -25.02 -10.75 -3.18
N ARG A 416 -24.99 -10.39 -1.90
CA ARG A 416 -26.18 -9.93 -1.15
C ARG A 416 -26.71 -8.59 -1.68
N ALA A 417 -25.83 -7.65 -1.95
CA ALA A 417 -26.19 -6.35 -2.52
C ALA A 417 -26.79 -6.49 -3.91
N ALA A 418 -26.25 -7.38 -4.75
CA ALA A 418 -26.76 -7.70 -6.07
C ALA A 418 -28.14 -8.40 -6.03
N ALA A 419 -28.38 -9.25 -5.04
CA ALA A 419 -29.65 -9.97 -4.86
C ALA A 419 -30.77 -9.12 -4.28
N ALA A 420 -30.47 -7.98 -3.64
CA ALA A 420 -31.45 -7.11 -2.98
C ALA A 420 -32.39 -6.38 -3.96
N GLY A 421 -32.14 -6.45 -5.27
CA GLY A 421 -33.01 -5.96 -6.35
C GLY A 421 -33.05 -4.44 -6.45
N GLY A 422 -32.90 -3.88 -7.61
CA GLY A 422 -32.96 -2.43 -7.83
C GLY A 422 -32.19 -1.97 -9.08
N GLY A 423 -31.62 -2.90 -9.83
CA GLY A 423 -30.88 -2.58 -11.07
C GLY A 423 -29.48 -1.98 -10.84
N ALA A 424 -29.13 -1.67 -9.57
CA ALA A 424 -27.82 -1.15 -9.23
C ALA A 424 -27.33 -1.64 -7.87
N ILE A 425 -26.01 -1.74 -7.70
CA ILE A 425 -25.36 -1.93 -6.40
C ILE A 425 -25.40 -0.59 -5.65
N PRO A 426 -25.95 -0.55 -4.41
CA PRO A 426 -25.97 0.67 -3.61
C PRO A 426 -24.58 1.23 -3.36
N GLY A 427 -24.39 2.55 -3.44
CA GLY A 427 -23.11 3.22 -3.17
C GLY A 427 -22.61 2.97 -1.75
N ALA A 428 -23.51 2.77 -0.78
CA ALA A 428 -23.17 2.34 0.58
C ALA A 428 -22.46 0.98 0.60
N ALA A 429 -22.97 0.00 -0.15
CA ALA A 429 -22.35 -1.33 -0.24
C ALA A 429 -21.00 -1.25 -0.99
N ALA A 430 -20.91 -0.47 -2.06
CA ALA A 430 -19.66 -0.24 -2.77
C ALA A 430 -18.61 0.43 -1.88
N PHE A 431 -19.02 1.39 -1.04
CA PHE A 431 -18.13 2.03 -0.06
C PHE A 431 -17.67 1.04 1.03
N GLU A 432 -18.55 0.22 1.57
CA GLU A 432 -18.19 -0.83 2.53
C GLU A 432 -17.18 -1.82 1.94
N LEU A 433 -17.40 -2.24 0.68
CA LEU A 433 -16.49 -3.09 -0.07
C LEU A 433 -15.10 -2.44 -0.22
N TYR A 434 -15.06 -1.15 -0.51
CA TYR A 434 -13.83 -0.38 -0.68
C TYR A 434 -13.09 -0.20 0.66
N ASP A 435 -13.77 0.37 1.66
CA ASP A 435 -13.17 0.82 2.91
C ASP A 435 -12.76 -0.34 3.83
N THR A 436 -13.63 -1.34 3.95
CA THR A 436 -13.46 -2.45 4.90
C THR A 436 -12.81 -3.68 4.28
N TYR A 437 -13.17 -3.99 3.04
CA TYR A 437 -12.72 -5.24 2.37
C TYR A 437 -11.65 -4.97 1.29
N GLY A 438 -11.35 -3.72 1.01
CA GLY A 438 -10.31 -3.35 0.07
C GLY A 438 -10.62 -3.68 -1.39
N PHE A 439 -11.90 -3.73 -1.77
CA PHE A 439 -12.33 -3.83 -3.16
C PHE A 439 -12.22 -2.47 -3.82
N PRO A 440 -11.37 -2.27 -4.81
CA PRO A 440 -11.42 -1.06 -5.61
C PRO A 440 -12.79 -0.87 -6.27
N LEU A 441 -13.21 0.38 -6.46
CA LEU A 441 -14.54 0.69 -7.04
C LEU A 441 -14.73 0.06 -8.43
N ASP A 442 -13.70 0.11 -9.28
CA ASP A 442 -13.71 -0.49 -10.61
C ASP A 442 -13.90 -2.02 -10.57
N MET A 443 -13.37 -2.70 -9.55
CA MET A 443 -13.63 -4.12 -9.35
C MET A 443 -15.10 -4.38 -8.99
N THR A 444 -15.70 -3.53 -8.15
CA THR A 444 -17.13 -3.60 -7.84
C THR A 444 -17.98 -3.33 -9.06
N GLN A 445 -17.58 -2.34 -9.89
CA GLN A 445 -18.24 -2.03 -11.17
C GLN A 445 -18.11 -3.19 -12.17
N LEU A 446 -16.94 -3.81 -12.27
CA LEU A 446 -16.74 -4.98 -13.13
C LEU A 446 -17.66 -6.15 -12.73
N LEU A 447 -17.69 -6.50 -11.43
CA LEU A 447 -18.57 -7.57 -10.92
C LEU A 447 -20.07 -7.25 -11.10
N ALA A 448 -20.43 -5.96 -11.04
CA ALA A 448 -21.78 -5.49 -11.30
C ALA A 448 -22.15 -5.61 -12.78
N ALA A 449 -21.29 -5.14 -13.68
CA ALA A 449 -21.47 -5.22 -15.12
C ALA A 449 -21.63 -6.67 -15.60
N GLU A 450 -20.85 -7.61 -15.08
CA GLU A 450 -21.00 -9.05 -15.39
C GLU A 450 -22.39 -9.61 -15.04
N ARG A 451 -23.13 -8.94 -14.16
CA ARG A 451 -24.52 -9.29 -13.77
C ARG A 451 -25.56 -8.35 -14.35
N GLY A 452 -25.19 -7.49 -15.28
CA GLY A 452 -26.07 -6.49 -15.89
C GLY A 452 -26.54 -5.42 -14.90
N LEU A 453 -25.75 -5.13 -13.84
CA LEU A 453 -26.06 -4.15 -12.81
C LEU A 453 -25.14 -2.92 -12.96
N ALA A 454 -25.66 -1.74 -12.62
CA ALA A 454 -24.85 -0.55 -12.41
C ALA A 454 -24.35 -0.46 -10.95
N VAL A 455 -23.49 0.53 -10.66
CA VAL A 455 -23.09 0.89 -9.29
C VAL A 455 -23.43 2.36 -9.06
N ASP A 456 -24.04 2.68 -7.92
CA ASP A 456 -24.29 4.06 -7.51
C ASP A 456 -22.98 4.74 -7.09
N THR A 457 -22.27 5.26 -8.10
CA THR A 457 -20.98 5.95 -7.91
C THR A 457 -21.16 7.30 -7.23
N ALA A 458 -22.31 7.97 -7.39
CA ALA A 458 -22.56 9.26 -6.76
C ALA A 458 -22.64 9.14 -5.23
N GLU A 459 -23.38 8.16 -4.71
CA GLU A 459 -23.38 7.87 -3.28
C GLU A 459 -22.03 7.41 -2.77
N PHE A 460 -21.30 6.59 -3.53
CA PHE A 460 -19.95 6.17 -3.18
C PHE A 460 -19.01 7.37 -3.01
N GLU A 461 -18.97 8.29 -3.97
CA GLU A 461 -18.12 9.50 -3.93
C GLU A 461 -18.47 10.41 -2.75
N ARG A 462 -19.75 10.58 -2.46
CA ARG A 462 -20.20 11.35 -1.29
C ARG A 462 -19.65 10.75 0.01
N ARG A 463 -19.72 9.43 0.19
CA ARG A 463 -19.18 8.73 1.38
C ARG A 463 -17.66 8.81 1.46
N MET A 464 -16.98 8.74 0.32
CA MET A 464 -15.53 8.94 0.25
C MET A 464 -15.13 10.35 0.70
N GLU A 465 -15.89 11.37 0.29
CA GLU A 465 -15.60 12.75 0.70
C GLU A 465 -15.89 12.97 2.19
N GLU A 466 -16.97 12.39 2.73
CA GLU A 466 -17.24 12.38 4.17
C GLU A 466 -16.11 11.73 4.99
N GLN A 467 -15.55 10.62 4.49
CA GLN A 467 -14.39 9.96 5.11
C GLN A 467 -13.15 10.84 5.07
N ARG A 468 -12.85 11.47 3.91
CA ARG A 468 -11.73 12.40 3.76
C ARG A 468 -11.86 13.60 4.69
N GLN A 469 -13.08 14.16 4.83
CA GLN A 469 -13.35 15.27 5.75
C GLN A 469 -13.16 14.87 7.21
N ARG A 470 -13.61 13.68 7.63
CA ARG A 470 -13.34 13.12 8.98
C ARG A 470 -11.84 12.92 9.21
N GLY A 471 -11.10 12.40 8.22
CA GLY A 471 -9.65 12.27 8.28
C GLY A 471 -8.95 13.62 8.39
N ARG A 472 -9.37 14.62 7.59
CA ARG A 472 -8.84 15.99 7.67
C ARG A 472 -9.18 16.68 8.99
N ALA A 473 -10.38 16.47 9.54
CA ALA A 473 -10.78 17.03 10.83
C ALA A 473 -9.98 16.41 11.99
N ALA A 474 -9.65 15.11 11.92
CA ALA A 474 -8.80 14.44 12.89
C ALA A 474 -7.31 14.90 12.80
N LEU A 475 -6.86 15.30 11.60
CA LEU A 475 -5.50 15.85 11.34
C LEU A 475 -5.42 17.36 11.60
N ARG A 476 -6.54 18.08 11.72
CA ARG A 476 -6.58 19.52 12.00
C ARG A 476 -6.20 19.83 13.45
N LYS A 477 -4.92 19.71 13.74
CA LYS A 477 -4.16 20.58 14.65
C LYS A 477 -3.25 21.51 13.85
N GLU A 478 -3.56 21.85 12.62
CA GLU A 478 -2.91 22.95 11.95
C GLU A 478 -3.53 24.26 12.45
N VAL A 479 -2.72 25.04 13.12
CA VAL A 479 -3.02 26.43 13.44
C VAL A 479 -3.13 27.18 12.11
N VAL A 480 -4.35 27.28 11.59
CA VAL A 480 -4.64 28.21 10.50
C VAL A 480 -4.67 29.62 11.13
N VAL A 481 -3.51 30.23 11.21
CA VAL A 481 -3.45 31.66 11.54
C VAL A 481 -3.95 32.43 10.31
N ALA A 482 -5.16 32.95 10.42
CA ALA A 482 -5.66 33.89 9.44
C ALA A 482 -4.72 35.11 9.44
N ALA A 483 -4.25 35.52 8.27
CA ALA A 483 -3.69 36.82 8.10
C ALA A 483 -4.72 37.87 8.63
N THR A 484 -4.29 38.84 9.38
CA THR A 484 -5.13 39.95 9.78
C THR A 484 -5.81 40.52 8.54
N ALA A 485 -7.11 40.79 8.63
CA ALA A 485 -7.92 41.20 7.48
C ALA A 485 -7.25 42.36 6.73
N GLY A 486 -6.71 42.08 5.52
CA GLY A 486 -6.10 43.09 4.65
C GLY A 486 -4.66 42.81 4.20
N GLU A 487 -3.93 41.82 4.77
CA GLU A 487 -2.55 41.47 4.37
C GLU A 487 -2.54 40.16 3.58
N THR A 488 -1.86 40.17 2.43
CA THR A 488 -1.59 38.93 1.67
C THR A 488 -0.36 38.24 2.24
N ALA A 489 -0.26 36.90 2.08
CA ALA A 489 0.90 36.12 2.54
C ALA A 489 2.24 36.62 1.94
N ALA A 490 2.20 37.35 0.84
CA ALA A 490 3.37 37.93 0.17
C ALA A 490 3.92 39.16 0.91
N ASP A 491 3.13 39.83 1.77
CA ASP A 491 3.53 41.01 2.50
C ASP A 491 4.18 40.70 3.86
N LEU A 492 4.22 39.43 4.27
CA LEU A 492 4.71 39.01 5.57
C LEU A 492 6.19 38.52 5.48
N THR A 493 7.05 39.09 6.28
CA THR A 493 8.48 38.73 6.33
C THR A 493 8.68 37.40 7.08
N PRO A 494 9.35 36.41 6.51
CA PRO A 494 9.69 35.19 7.21
C PRO A 494 10.61 35.42 8.41
N THR A 495 10.42 34.63 9.48
CA THR A 495 11.33 34.67 10.65
C THR A 495 12.69 34.06 10.30
N LYS A 496 13.79 34.76 10.63
CA LYS A 496 15.15 34.24 10.50
C LYS A 496 15.43 33.20 11.59
N PHE A 497 15.64 31.94 11.22
CA PHE A 497 15.93 30.86 12.15
C PHE A 497 17.43 30.81 12.49
N LEU A 498 17.77 30.88 13.79
CA LEU A 498 19.14 30.85 14.31
C LEU A 498 19.46 29.54 15.06
N GLY A 499 18.46 28.68 15.26
CA GLY A 499 18.50 27.53 16.18
C GLY A 499 19.34 26.34 15.73
N TYR A 500 20.03 26.39 14.59
CA TYR A 500 21.04 25.38 14.24
C TYR A 500 22.35 25.59 15.02
N THR A 501 22.65 26.83 15.39
CA THR A 501 23.92 27.21 16.04
C THR A 501 23.73 27.85 17.39
N ALA A 502 22.53 28.32 17.71
CA ALA A 502 22.24 29.05 18.94
C ALA A 502 21.03 28.51 19.67
N THR A 503 21.08 28.42 20.99
CA THR A 503 19.95 28.10 21.87
C THR A 503 19.37 29.33 22.58
N SER A 504 20.00 30.50 22.41
CA SER A 504 19.48 31.78 22.85
C SER A 504 19.82 32.85 21.80
N ALA A 505 18.99 33.87 21.70
CA ALA A 505 19.17 34.98 20.77
C ALA A 505 18.41 36.21 21.25
N HIS A 506 18.81 37.37 20.74
CA HIS A 506 18.03 38.59 20.83
C HIS A 506 17.18 38.73 19.56
N GLY A 507 15.95 39.18 19.70
CA GLY A 507 15.04 39.43 18.61
C GLY A 507 14.10 40.58 18.91
N ARG A 508 13.25 40.98 17.97
CA ARG A 508 12.19 41.96 18.15
C ARG A 508 10.85 41.31 17.86
N VAL A 509 9.84 41.65 18.64
CA VAL A 509 8.46 41.28 18.37
C VAL A 509 7.98 42.00 17.12
N ILE A 510 7.70 41.28 16.04
CA ILE A 510 7.19 41.86 14.80
C ILE A 510 5.67 41.72 14.72
N ASP A 511 5.09 40.71 15.40
CA ASP A 511 3.63 40.52 15.42
C ASP A 511 3.18 39.79 16.69
N VAL A 512 1.89 39.97 17.03
CA VAL A 512 1.16 39.23 18.06
C VAL A 512 -0.10 38.68 17.40
N VAL A 513 -0.23 37.36 17.42
CA VAL A 513 -1.33 36.67 16.75
C VAL A 513 -2.18 35.95 17.79
N GLU A 514 -3.48 36.25 17.78
CA GLU A 514 -4.49 35.62 18.62
C GLU A 514 -5.30 34.61 17.79
N SER A 515 -5.42 33.36 18.26
CA SER A 515 -6.20 32.33 17.61
C SER A 515 -7.01 31.56 18.64
N GLY A 516 -8.26 31.91 18.80
CA GLY A 516 -9.11 31.40 19.86
C GLY A 516 -8.55 31.73 21.24
N PRO A 517 -8.31 30.72 22.11
CA PRO A 517 -7.71 30.98 23.42
C PRO A 517 -6.17 31.11 23.39
N ASP A 518 -5.54 30.82 22.27
CA ASP A 518 -4.09 30.79 22.13
C ASP A 518 -3.52 32.14 21.66
N VAL A 519 -2.41 32.54 22.26
CA VAL A 519 -1.66 33.76 21.89
C VAL A 519 -0.27 33.34 21.41
N PHE A 520 0.14 33.90 20.28
CA PHE A 520 1.43 33.65 19.66
C PHE A 520 2.23 34.92 19.49
N LEU A 521 3.50 34.91 19.85
CA LEU A 521 4.45 35.96 19.50
C LEU A 521 5.23 35.59 18.25
N VAL A 522 5.42 36.54 17.37
CA VAL A 522 6.25 36.41 16.17
C VAL A 522 7.46 37.34 16.28
N PHE A 523 8.64 36.81 16.05
CA PHE A 523 9.89 37.56 16.11
C PHE A 523 10.56 37.68 14.75
N ASP A 524 11.33 38.71 14.51
CA ASP A 524 12.17 38.90 13.32
C ASP A 524 13.19 37.77 13.15
N GLN A 525 13.75 37.30 14.28
CA GLN A 525 14.68 36.17 14.34
C GLN A 525 14.47 35.37 15.62
N THR A 526 14.76 34.07 15.57
CA THR A 526 14.52 33.15 16.70
C THR A 526 15.47 31.96 16.73
N PRO A 527 15.86 31.46 17.94
CA PRO A 527 16.54 30.21 18.09
C PRO A 527 15.55 29.03 18.19
N PHE A 528 14.23 29.29 18.27
CA PHE A 528 13.21 28.27 18.45
C PHE A 528 12.90 27.55 17.13
N TYR A 529 13.04 26.23 17.08
CA TYR A 529 12.63 25.39 15.97
C TYR A 529 11.11 25.29 15.92
N ALA A 530 10.52 25.66 14.81
CA ALA A 530 9.08 25.48 14.61
C ALA A 530 8.78 24.04 14.13
N GLU A 531 7.67 23.46 14.59
CA GLU A 531 7.24 22.11 14.21
C GLU A 531 7.24 21.94 12.69
N MET A 532 8.08 21.07 12.20
CA MET A 532 8.25 20.75 10.78
C MET A 532 8.94 19.42 10.60
N GLY A 533 8.63 18.69 9.50
CA GLY A 533 9.28 17.40 9.18
C GLY A 533 9.09 16.34 10.27
N GLY A 534 8.00 16.45 11.05
CA GLY A 534 7.69 15.54 12.15
C GLY A 534 8.60 15.72 13.40
N GLN A 535 9.39 16.79 13.48
CA GLN A 535 10.05 17.19 14.72
C GLN A 535 9.15 18.17 15.49
N ALA A 536 8.86 17.86 16.76
CA ALA A 536 8.08 18.75 17.63
C ALA A 536 8.74 20.12 17.79
N GLY A 537 7.91 21.15 17.91
CA GLY A 537 8.35 22.51 18.15
C GLY A 537 9.08 22.67 19.48
N ASP A 538 9.94 23.68 19.54
CA ASP A 538 10.63 24.01 20.78
C ASP A 538 9.74 24.72 21.79
N ALA A 539 10.06 24.51 23.05
CA ALA A 539 9.57 25.28 24.18
C ALA A 539 10.73 26.06 24.84
N GLY A 540 10.40 27.00 25.71
CA GLY A 540 11.38 27.79 26.41
C GLY A 540 10.80 29.09 26.97
N ALA A 541 11.55 30.19 26.93
CA ALA A 541 11.11 31.47 27.43
C ALA A 541 11.48 32.65 26.53
N ALA A 542 10.62 33.65 26.50
CA ALA A 542 10.87 34.96 25.90
C ALA A 542 10.86 36.02 27.02
N LEU A 543 11.96 36.73 27.22
CA LEU A 543 12.04 37.84 28.15
C LEU A 543 11.86 39.14 27.38
N ILE A 544 10.76 39.86 27.65
CA ILE A 544 10.39 41.10 27.00
C ILE A 544 10.12 42.15 28.06
N ASP A 545 10.83 43.28 28.05
CA ASP A 545 10.69 44.39 28.99
C ASP A 545 10.76 43.93 30.48
N GLY A 546 11.63 42.97 30.77
CA GLY A 546 11.82 42.41 32.13
C GLY A 546 10.79 41.37 32.55
N HIS A 547 9.80 41.06 31.70
CA HIS A 547 8.80 40.03 31.97
C HIS A 547 9.11 38.74 31.17
N ALA A 548 9.10 37.61 31.88
CA ALA A 548 9.33 36.27 31.29
C ALA A 548 8.00 35.66 30.82
N TYR A 549 7.91 35.40 29.54
CA TYR A 549 6.79 34.69 28.94
C TYR A 549 7.22 33.24 28.61
N ALA A 550 6.49 32.27 29.13
CA ALA A 550 6.74 30.88 28.81
C ALA A 550 6.28 30.58 27.39
N VAL A 551 7.15 30.09 26.53
CA VAL A 551 6.85 29.52 25.23
C VAL A 551 6.66 28.02 25.40
N VAL A 552 5.45 27.52 25.16
CA VAL A 552 5.10 26.11 25.37
C VAL A 552 5.20 25.28 24.08
N ASP A 553 5.16 25.92 22.92
CA ASP A 553 5.31 25.29 21.61
C ASP A 553 5.68 26.34 20.55
N THR A 554 6.23 25.91 19.44
CA THR A 554 6.57 26.75 18.30
C THR A 554 6.12 26.09 17.01
N VAL A 555 5.27 26.79 16.24
CA VAL A 555 4.74 26.30 14.96
C VAL A 555 5.09 27.24 13.82
N LYS A 556 4.90 26.83 12.56
CA LYS A 556 5.23 27.64 11.38
C LYS A 556 3.97 27.95 10.59
N ASP A 557 3.82 29.19 10.13
CA ASP A 557 2.75 29.57 9.20
C ASP A 557 3.16 29.42 7.72
N LYS A 558 2.20 29.66 6.82
CA LYS A 558 2.44 29.60 5.37
C LYS A 558 3.40 30.66 4.83
N ALA A 559 3.57 31.79 5.53
CA ALA A 559 4.51 32.84 5.19
C ALA A 559 5.94 32.54 5.69
N GLY A 560 6.15 31.44 6.40
CA GLY A 560 7.46 31.07 6.93
C GLY A 560 7.80 31.71 8.28
N ARG A 561 6.82 32.36 8.95
CA ARG A 561 7.02 32.93 10.27
C ARG A 561 6.95 31.85 11.34
N HIS A 562 7.79 31.96 12.37
CA HIS A 562 7.76 31.12 13.56
C HIS A 562 6.82 31.76 14.59
N LEU A 563 5.77 31.05 14.98
CA LEU A 563 4.76 31.45 15.92
C LEU A 563 5.05 30.75 17.26
N HIS A 564 5.40 31.55 18.27
CA HIS A 564 5.75 31.08 19.61
C HIS A 564 4.51 31.10 20.49
N LYS A 565 3.93 29.92 20.76
CA LYS A 565 2.72 29.76 21.57
C LYS A 565 3.03 30.05 23.04
N LEU A 566 2.31 30.99 23.63
CA LEU A 566 2.46 31.32 25.03
C LEU A 566 1.71 30.35 25.95
N GLY A 567 2.26 30.09 27.12
CA GLY A 567 1.63 29.26 28.14
C GLY A 567 0.42 29.94 28.81
N PRO A 568 -0.46 29.18 29.51
CA PRO A 568 -1.70 29.69 30.09
C PRO A 568 -1.52 30.63 31.30
N ALA A 569 -0.38 30.60 31.96
CA ALA A 569 -0.07 31.50 33.06
C ALA A 569 0.67 32.75 32.54
N LEU A 570 -0.10 33.68 31.99
CA LEU A 570 0.44 34.94 31.48
C LEU A 570 0.46 36.01 32.60
N PRO A 571 1.57 36.75 32.80
CA PRO A 571 1.46 38.13 33.29
C PRO A 571 0.51 38.86 32.34
N ALA A 572 -0.27 39.83 32.86
CA ALA A 572 -1.20 40.57 32.00
C ALA A 572 -0.43 41.10 30.78
N LEU A 573 -0.72 40.54 29.58
CA LEU A 573 -0.11 41.02 28.34
C LEU A 573 -0.52 42.49 28.14
N PRO A 574 0.43 43.39 27.88
CA PRO A 574 0.09 44.67 27.32
C PRO A 574 -0.75 44.48 26.05
N PRO A 575 -1.60 45.41 25.67
CA PRO A 575 -2.28 45.36 24.38
C PRO A 575 -1.31 45.04 23.26
N ALA A 576 -1.67 44.21 22.29
CA ALA A 576 -0.81 43.73 21.19
C ALA A 576 0.00 44.87 20.53
N ALA A 577 -0.61 46.06 20.43
CA ALA A 577 0.04 47.28 19.94
C ALA A 577 1.26 47.72 20.81
N GLY A 578 1.30 47.41 22.08
CA GLY A 578 2.40 47.75 22.99
C GLY A 578 3.60 46.81 22.95
N LEU A 579 3.43 45.62 22.42
CA LEU A 579 4.50 44.61 22.28
C LEU A 579 5.22 44.66 20.93
N ARG A 580 4.58 45.18 19.88
CA ARG A 580 5.22 45.31 18.57
C ARG A 580 6.43 46.25 18.63
N GLY A 581 7.57 45.80 18.12
CA GLY A 581 8.86 46.49 18.15
C GLY A 581 9.68 46.28 19.43
N ALA A 582 9.09 45.71 20.49
CA ALA A 582 9.79 45.47 21.75
C ALA A 582 10.98 44.48 21.56
N ALA A 583 12.07 44.76 22.25
CA ALA A 583 13.24 43.86 22.27
C ALA A 583 12.95 42.65 23.15
N ALA A 584 13.35 41.51 22.69
CA ALA A 584 13.17 40.25 23.37
C ALA A 584 14.48 39.47 23.48
N THR A 585 14.68 38.81 24.62
CA THR A 585 15.70 37.79 24.77
C THR A 585 15.00 36.42 24.75
N LEU A 586 15.38 35.59 23.81
CA LEU A 586 14.77 34.30 23.53
C LEU A 586 15.70 33.20 24.02
N ALA A 587 15.20 32.24 24.81
CA ALA A 587 15.95 31.11 25.33
C ALA A 587 15.16 29.82 25.20
N VAL A 588 15.72 28.86 24.46
CA VAL A 588 15.13 27.52 24.22
C VAL A 588 15.38 26.66 25.48
N ASP A 589 14.41 25.78 25.81
CA ASP A 589 14.61 24.67 26.76
C ASP A 589 15.66 23.70 26.20
N VAL A 590 16.90 23.84 26.59
CA VAL A 590 18.04 23.09 26.07
C VAL A 590 17.93 21.59 26.39
N PRO A 591 17.53 21.14 27.58
CA PRO A 591 17.28 19.71 27.87
C PRO A 591 16.25 19.10 26.92
N ARG A 592 15.12 19.78 26.73
CA ARG A 592 14.07 19.33 25.81
C ARG A 592 14.56 19.26 24.33
N ARG A 593 15.22 20.31 23.84
CA ARG A 593 15.84 20.37 22.51
C ARG A 593 16.84 19.23 22.29
N ARG A 594 17.72 18.96 23.28
CA ARG A 594 18.69 17.86 23.21
C ARG A 594 18.01 16.50 23.13
N ALA A 595 16.95 16.27 23.91
CA ALA A 595 16.18 15.03 23.84
C ALA A 595 15.56 14.81 22.44
N ILE A 596 14.94 15.86 21.86
CA ILE A 596 14.38 15.81 20.50
C ILE A 596 15.47 15.55 19.46
N SER A 597 16.63 16.24 19.56
CA SER A 597 17.74 16.07 18.61
C SER A 597 18.34 14.66 18.65
N ARG A 598 18.40 14.02 19.83
CA ARG A 598 18.80 12.61 19.98
C ARG A 598 17.82 11.68 19.26
N HIS A 599 16.51 11.85 19.46
CA HIS A 599 15.49 11.07 18.78
C HIS A 599 15.53 11.31 17.27
N HIS A 600 15.82 12.55 16.82
CA HIS A 600 15.90 12.87 15.41
C HIS A 600 17.11 12.20 14.75
N SER A 601 18.28 12.29 15.34
CA SER A 601 19.47 11.62 14.81
C SER A 601 19.36 10.10 14.89
N ALA A 602 18.74 9.55 15.95
CA ALA A 602 18.43 8.14 16.05
C ALA A 602 17.48 7.67 14.93
N THR A 603 16.56 8.54 14.46
CA THR A 603 15.65 8.23 13.34
C THR A 603 16.44 7.95 12.05
N HIS A 604 17.48 8.72 11.76
CA HIS A 604 18.34 8.52 10.59
C HIS A 604 19.12 7.20 10.67
N LEU A 605 19.67 6.87 11.84
CA LEU A 605 20.34 5.58 12.06
C LEU A 605 19.38 4.41 11.96
N LEU A 606 18.16 4.56 12.52
CA LEU A 606 17.11 3.55 12.43
C LEU A 606 16.71 3.31 10.95
N HIS A 607 16.52 4.37 10.17
CA HIS A 607 16.20 4.26 8.74
C HIS A 607 17.31 3.55 7.96
N TRP A 608 18.57 3.91 8.20
CA TRP A 608 19.71 3.22 7.61
C TRP A 608 19.75 1.73 7.98
N ALA A 609 19.55 1.38 9.25
CA ALA A 609 19.56 -0.01 9.71
C ALA A 609 18.38 -0.82 9.13
N LEU A 610 17.19 -0.22 9.09
CA LEU A 610 16.02 -0.81 8.43
C LEU A 610 16.30 -1.14 6.97
N ARG A 611 16.88 -0.20 6.22
CA ARG A 611 17.26 -0.42 4.82
C ARG A 611 18.32 -1.50 4.65
N LYS A 612 19.25 -1.61 5.60
CA LYS A 612 20.30 -2.64 5.58
C LYS A 612 19.75 -4.05 5.85
N VAL A 613 18.80 -4.18 6.78
CA VAL A 613 18.26 -5.48 7.22
C VAL A 613 17.08 -5.93 6.34
N LEU A 614 16.17 -5.00 6.01
CA LEU A 614 14.93 -5.33 5.29
C LEU A 614 15.05 -5.11 3.78
N GLY A 615 15.97 -4.23 3.35
CA GLY A 615 16.20 -3.93 1.94
C GLY A 615 15.95 -2.46 1.58
N THR A 616 16.46 -2.08 0.40
CA THR A 616 16.44 -0.68 -0.10
C THR A 616 15.04 -0.15 -0.45
N HIS A 617 14.02 -1.02 -0.50
CA HIS A 617 12.62 -0.63 -0.69
C HIS A 617 12.03 0.10 0.52
N VAL A 618 12.66 -0.01 1.70
CA VAL A 618 12.24 0.73 2.89
C VAL A 618 12.40 2.23 2.64
N ARG A 619 11.28 2.95 2.70
CA ARG A 619 11.20 4.41 2.58
C ARG A 619 10.39 4.98 3.74
N GLN A 620 10.78 6.16 4.19
CA GLN A 620 10.00 6.88 5.20
C GLN A 620 8.63 7.27 4.63
N ALA A 621 7.56 6.84 5.31
CA ALA A 621 6.18 7.23 5.03
C ALA A 621 5.70 8.34 5.97
N GLY A 622 6.25 8.40 7.18
CA GLY A 622 5.96 9.42 8.18
C GLY A 622 6.91 9.33 9.36
N THR A 623 6.97 10.39 10.16
CA THR A 623 7.82 10.38 11.34
C THR A 623 7.32 11.39 12.36
N HIS A 624 7.58 11.15 13.66
CA HIS A 624 7.31 12.10 14.73
C HIS A 624 8.38 11.94 15.83
N LYS A 625 9.02 13.04 16.22
CA LYS A 625 10.06 13.06 17.23
C LYS A 625 9.68 14.04 18.31
N THR A 626 9.55 13.53 19.54
CA THR A 626 9.26 14.28 20.76
C THR A 626 10.41 14.09 21.76
N PRO A 627 10.43 14.79 22.91
CA PRO A 627 11.43 14.52 23.95
C PRO A 627 11.36 13.09 24.49
N GLU A 628 10.19 12.45 24.45
CA GLU A 628 9.92 11.14 25.08
C GLU A 628 10.21 9.97 24.15
N ARG A 629 9.98 10.15 22.82
CA ARG A 629 10.09 9.05 21.84
C ARG A 629 10.21 9.53 20.42
N LEU A 630 10.63 8.63 19.55
CA LEU A 630 10.50 8.74 18.11
C LEU A 630 9.48 7.73 17.57
N ARG A 631 8.75 8.11 16.54
CA ARG A 631 7.88 7.26 15.73
C ARG A 631 8.37 7.32 14.29
N PHE A 632 8.53 6.17 13.68
CA PHE A 632 8.98 6.04 12.30
C PHE A 632 8.04 5.12 11.53
N ASP A 633 7.31 5.68 10.58
CA ASP A 633 6.41 4.96 9.67
C ASP A 633 7.15 4.72 8.37
N PHE A 634 7.16 3.49 7.88
CA PHE A 634 7.94 3.11 6.70
C PHE A 634 7.24 2.09 5.83
N SER A 635 7.58 2.10 4.53
CA SER A 635 7.07 1.13 3.57
C SER A 635 7.70 -0.24 3.81
N HIS A 636 6.87 -1.24 4.16
CA HIS A 636 7.27 -2.64 4.22
C HIS A 636 6.03 -3.54 4.20
N PHE A 637 6.13 -4.67 3.51
CA PHE A 637 4.98 -5.50 3.14
C PHE A 637 4.68 -6.63 4.14
N GLU A 638 5.58 -6.92 5.07
CA GLU A 638 5.43 -7.99 6.08
C GLU A 638 5.74 -7.50 7.50
N ALA A 639 5.40 -8.28 8.52
CA ALA A 639 5.79 -7.98 9.90
C ALA A 639 7.29 -8.15 10.08
N VAL A 640 7.92 -7.18 10.76
CA VAL A 640 9.34 -7.28 11.09
C VAL A 640 9.51 -8.30 12.22
N THR A 641 10.28 -9.34 11.97
CA THR A 641 10.48 -10.40 12.96
C THR A 641 11.28 -9.91 14.17
N HIS A 642 11.13 -10.59 15.31
CA HIS A 642 11.87 -10.25 16.52
C HIS A 642 13.39 -10.28 16.31
N ALA A 643 13.89 -11.26 15.55
CA ALA A 643 15.32 -11.34 15.21
C ALA A 643 15.79 -10.16 14.36
N GLN A 644 14.97 -9.73 13.38
CA GLN A 644 15.27 -8.53 12.58
C GLN A 644 15.24 -7.26 13.42
N LEU A 645 14.28 -7.10 14.33
CA LEU A 645 14.22 -5.96 15.25
C LEU A 645 15.45 -5.91 16.16
N GLN A 646 15.89 -7.05 16.69
CA GLN A 646 17.14 -7.14 17.47
C GLN A 646 18.36 -6.75 16.64
N GLU A 647 18.46 -7.21 15.41
CA GLU A 647 19.58 -6.87 14.54
C GLU A 647 19.57 -5.39 14.13
N ILE A 648 18.40 -4.80 13.85
CA ILE A 648 18.24 -3.37 13.57
C ILE A 648 18.70 -2.56 14.78
N GLU A 649 18.23 -2.90 15.98
CA GLU A 649 18.61 -2.23 17.23
C GLU A 649 20.11 -2.37 17.51
N ARG A 650 20.70 -3.54 17.28
CA ARG A 650 22.13 -3.80 17.42
C ARG A 650 22.96 -2.91 16.48
N LEU A 651 22.57 -2.85 15.20
CA LEU A 651 23.25 -2.04 14.20
C LEU A 651 23.17 -0.54 14.50
N VAL A 652 22.02 -0.05 14.97
CA VAL A 652 21.85 1.35 15.39
C VAL A 652 22.80 1.67 16.54
N ASN A 653 22.82 0.84 17.59
CA ASN A 653 23.66 1.08 18.75
C ASN A 653 25.16 0.90 18.46
N GLU A 654 25.52 0.01 17.52
CA GLU A 654 26.90 -0.09 17.02
C GLU A 654 27.35 1.24 16.39
N LYS A 655 26.50 1.88 15.57
CA LYS A 655 26.80 3.20 14.97
C LYS A 655 26.80 4.34 16.00
N VAL A 656 26.05 4.23 17.07
CA VAL A 656 26.15 5.16 18.22
C VAL A 656 27.51 5.01 18.88
N ILE A 657 27.99 3.79 19.10
CA ILE A 657 29.29 3.49 19.72
C ILE A 657 30.45 3.92 18.81
N ASP A 658 30.34 3.72 17.50
CA ASP A 658 31.32 4.14 16.49
C ASP A 658 31.56 5.67 16.51
N ASN A 659 30.63 6.42 17.08
CA ASN A 659 30.69 7.86 17.30
C ASN A 659 31.03 8.69 16.07
N ALA A 660 30.45 8.38 14.94
CA ALA A 660 30.63 9.16 13.72
C ALA A 660 30.15 10.61 13.88
N ARG A 661 30.83 11.54 13.20
CA ARG A 661 30.41 12.95 13.16
C ARG A 661 29.09 13.10 12.44
N VAL A 662 28.24 13.98 12.92
CA VAL A 662 27.00 14.38 12.26
C VAL A 662 27.25 15.74 11.58
N GLU A 663 27.44 15.69 10.28
CA GLU A 663 27.70 16.89 9.48
C GLU A 663 26.41 17.39 8.85
N THR A 664 26.23 18.71 8.87
CA THR A 664 25.06 19.35 8.27
C THR A 664 25.50 20.52 7.40
N TYR A 665 25.09 20.56 6.14
CA TYR A 665 25.44 21.60 5.21
C TYR A 665 24.34 21.85 4.18
N GLU A 666 24.34 23.05 3.60
CA GLU A 666 23.42 23.40 2.49
C GLU A 666 24.11 23.22 1.15
N THR A 667 23.36 22.77 0.16
CA THR A 667 23.83 22.60 -1.22
C THR A 667 22.68 22.84 -2.20
N GLU A 668 23.00 23.06 -3.46
CA GLU A 668 21.99 23.02 -4.51
C GLU A 668 21.45 21.59 -4.66
N PHE A 669 20.17 21.43 -4.93
CA PHE A 669 19.53 20.12 -5.01
C PHE A 669 20.24 19.21 -6.04
N ASP A 670 20.62 19.76 -7.19
CA ASP A 670 21.30 19.04 -8.26
C ASP A 670 22.78 18.72 -7.96
N LYS A 671 23.36 19.38 -6.96
CA LYS A 671 24.75 19.16 -6.52
C LYS A 671 24.86 18.33 -5.24
N LYS A 672 23.73 17.79 -4.75
CA LYS A 672 23.77 16.91 -3.59
C LYS A 672 24.62 15.67 -3.87
N PRO A 673 25.38 15.16 -2.89
CA PRO A 673 26.19 13.96 -3.07
C PRO A 673 25.32 12.77 -3.53
N GLU A 674 25.90 11.93 -4.38
CA GLU A 674 25.25 10.71 -4.85
C GLU A 674 24.84 9.82 -3.66
N GLY A 675 23.68 9.15 -3.77
CA GLY A 675 23.12 8.31 -2.71
C GLY A 675 22.43 9.06 -1.57
N THR A 676 22.34 10.41 -1.63
CA THR A 676 21.55 11.19 -0.67
C THR A 676 20.07 10.89 -0.82
N LEU A 677 19.44 10.41 0.27
CA LEU A 677 18.03 10.07 0.27
C LEU A 677 17.14 11.32 0.38
N ALA A 678 16.15 11.41 -0.51
CA ALA A 678 15.13 12.46 -0.52
C ALA A 678 13.74 11.80 -0.52
N PHE A 679 12.88 12.11 0.46
CA PHE A 679 11.66 11.32 0.71
C PHE A 679 10.35 12.10 0.60
N PHE A 680 10.40 13.41 0.51
CA PHE A 680 9.20 14.25 0.56
C PHE A 680 8.75 14.76 -0.81
N GLY A 681 8.82 13.91 -1.85
CA GLY A 681 8.28 14.25 -3.16
C GLY A 681 8.81 15.55 -3.75
N ASP A 682 8.15 16.06 -4.75
CA ASP A 682 8.59 17.06 -5.71
C ASP A 682 8.63 18.52 -5.20
N LYS A 683 8.82 18.75 -3.90
CA LYS A 683 8.74 20.10 -3.29
C LYS A 683 10.04 20.60 -2.66
N TYR A 684 11.18 20.08 -3.06
CA TYR A 684 12.45 20.63 -2.61
C TYR A 684 12.76 21.95 -3.36
N GLY A 685 13.15 22.97 -2.61
CA GLY A 685 13.67 24.21 -3.22
C GLY A 685 15.04 23.97 -3.87
N ARG A 686 15.54 24.97 -4.61
CA ARG A 686 16.87 24.94 -5.23
C ARG A 686 17.99 24.68 -4.23
N ILE A 687 17.88 25.20 -3.01
CA ILE A 687 18.82 24.93 -1.91
C ILE A 687 18.19 23.95 -0.94
N VAL A 688 18.93 22.91 -0.60
CA VAL A 688 18.54 21.84 0.34
C VAL A 688 19.59 21.65 1.40
N ARG A 689 19.14 21.19 2.58
CA ARG A 689 20.03 20.87 3.69
C ARG A 689 20.25 19.37 3.78
N VAL A 690 21.50 18.93 3.73
CA VAL A 690 21.95 17.55 3.88
C VAL A 690 22.36 17.30 5.31
N VAL A 691 21.95 16.18 5.86
CA VAL A 691 22.44 15.60 7.11
C VAL A 691 23.21 14.33 6.76
N ASP A 692 24.50 14.31 7.05
CA ASP A 692 25.42 13.20 6.81
C ASP A 692 25.97 12.66 8.13
N ILE A 693 25.69 11.38 8.40
CA ILE A 693 26.22 10.68 9.56
C ILE A 693 27.26 9.67 9.07
N GLY A 694 28.52 10.02 9.17
CA GLY A 694 29.65 9.13 8.88
C GLY A 694 29.68 8.58 7.45
N GLY A 695 29.02 9.23 6.47
CA GLY A 695 28.96 8.81 5.08
C GLY A 695 28.03 7.64 4.78
N TYR A 696 27.54 6.92 5.78
CA TYR A 696 26.66 5.76 5.60
C TYR A 696 25.16 6.10 5.71
N SER A 697 24.79 7.17 6.40
CA SER A 697 23.41 7.70 6.45
C SER A 697 23.43 9.14 5.97
N ARG A 698 22.88 9.39 4.79
CA ARG A 698 22.87 10.72 4.16
C ARG A 698 21.49 11.02 3.64
N GLU A 699 20.84 12.07 4.20
CA GLU A 699 19.45 12.39 3.92
C GLU A 699 19.21 13.89 3.85
N LEU A 700 18.22 14.33 3.08
CA LEU A 700 17.73 15.71 3.10
C LEU A 700 16.90 15.93 4.37
N CYS A 701 17.33 16.80 5.26
CA CYS A 701 16.66 17.04 6.53
C CYS A 701 16.87 18.46 7.06
N GLY A 702 15.76 19.15 7.40
CA GLY A 702 15.75 20.48 8.01
C GLY A 702 15.71 20.51 9.54
N GLY A 703 15.79 19.37 10.22
CA GLY A 703 15.66 19.29 11.68
C GLY A 703 16.95 19.61 12.45
N THR A 704 16.84 19.58 13.78
CA THR A 704 17.99 19.74 14.67
C THR A 704 18.58 18.37 15.03
N HIS A 705 19.91 18.28 15.06
CA HIS A 705 20.65 17.03 15.27
C HIS A 705 21.70 17.18 16.36
N VAL A 706 22.21 16.04 16.83
CA VAL A 706 23.40 15.97 17.71
C VAL A 706 24.67 16.24 16.88
N GLY A 707 25.76 16.59 17.52
CA GLY A 707 27.06 16.84 16.87
C GLY A 707 27.80 15.55 16.50
N THR A 708 27.62 14.51 17.29
CA THR A 708 28.22 13.18 17.08
C THR A 708 27.22 12.09 17.45
N ALA A 709 27.37 10.90 16.84
CA ALA A 709 26.45 9.79 17.05
C ALA A 709 26.42 9.31 18.53
N ALA A 710 27.52 9.39 19.26
CA ALA A 710 27.57 9.00 20.70
C ALA A 710 26.66 9.86 21.58
N GLU A 711 26.35 11.11 21.21
CA GLU A 711 25.41 11.93 21.96
C GLU A 711 23.99 11.37 21.98
N ILE A 712 23.64 10.47 21.04
CA ILE A 712 22.36 9.73 21.01
C ILE A 712 22.25 8.82 22.24
N ALA A 713 23.38 8.34 22.76
CA ALA A 713 23.60 7.40 23.87
C ALA A 713 23.06 6.00 23.56
N LEU A 714 21.89 5.62 24.06
CA LEU A 714 21.26 4.32 23.85
C LEU A 714 20.00 4.48 22.99
N VAL A 715 19.74 3.52 22.09
CA VAL A 715 18.48 3.43 21.35
C VAL A 715 17.81 2.11 21.68
N LYS A 716 16.52 2.14 22.02
CA LYS A 716 15.70 0.94 22.23
C LYS A 716 14.43 0.98 21.41
N ILE A 717 14.16 -0.09 20.66
CA ILE A 717 12.89 -0.28 19.94
C ILE A 717 11.84 -0.71 20.96
N VAL A 718 10.74 0.04 21.04
CA VAL A 718 9.64 -0.19 21.99
C VAL A 718 8.59 -1.09 21.39
N SER A 719 8.17 -0.80 20.15
CA SER A 719 7.11 -1.54 19.46
C SER A 719 7.29 -1.52 17.94
N GLU A 720 6.71 -2.51 17.29
CA GLU A 720 6.53 -2.58 15.84
C GLU A 720 5.10 -3.02 15.54
N SER A 721 4.43 -2.36 14.58
CA SER A 721 3.04 -2.64 14.24
C SER A 721 2.72 -2.24 12.80
N ALA A 722 1.65 -2.82 12.24
CA ALA A 722 1.06 -2.36 10.99
C ALA A 722 0.16 -1.14 11.26
N ILE A 723 0.26 -0.10 10.42
CA ILE A 723 -0.67 1.04 10.45
C ILE A 723 -1.57 1.10 9.21
N ALA A 724 -1.08 0.55 8.11
CA ALA A 724 -1.83 0.38 6.88
C ALA A 724 -1.21 -0.79 6.10
N ALA A 725 -1.92 -1.29 5.10
CA ALA A 725 -1.35 -2.30 4.22
C ALA A 725 -0.12 -1.73 3.49
N GLY A 726 1.02 -2.41 3.62
CA GLY A 726 2.31 -1.98 3.07
C GLY A 726 3.01 -0.87 3.86
N THR A 727 2.49 -0.48 5.03
CA THR A 727 3.13 0.52 5.91
C THR A 727 3.23 0.00 7.33
N ARG A 728 4.44 -0.01 7.86
CA ARG A 728 4.77 -0.43 9.21
C ARG A 728 5.20 0.76 10.05
N ARG A 729 5.04 0.66 11.36
CA ARG A 729 5.44 1.66 12.34
C ARG A 729 6.39 1.06 13.35
N ILE A 730 7.51 1.73 13.58
CA ILE A 730 8.38 1.49 14.74
C ILE A 730 8.27 2.69 15.68
N GLU A 731 8.10 2.40 16.96
CA GLU A 731 8.33 3.36 18.03
C GLU A 731 9.62 2.98 18.76
N ALA A 732 10.46 3.99 19.01
CA ALA A 732 11.72 3.79 19.71
C ALA A 732 12.01 4.98 20.64
N VAL A 733 12.90 4.76 21.58
CA VAL A 733 13.38 5.76 22.55
C VAL A 733 14.90 5.87 22.46
N ALA A 734 15.42 7.08 22.73
CA ALA A 734 16.86 7.35 22.69
C ALA A 734 17.31 8.19 23.89
N GLY A 735 18.58 8.11 24.24
CA GLY A 735 19.18 8.90 25.32
C GLY A 735 18.59 8.54 26.69
N GLN A 736 18.26 9.55 27.48
CA GLN A 736 17.72 9.36 28.85
C GLN A 736 16.43 8.52 28.82
N ALA A 737 15.52 8.75 27.86
CA ALA A 737 14.29 7.99 27.72
C ALA A 737 14.55 6.48 27.50
N ALA A 738 15.63 6.12 26.80
CA ALA A 738 16.02 4.72 26.62
C ALA A 738 16.61 4.12 27.91
N ILE A 739 17.39 4.89 28.65
CA ILE A 739 17.93 4.46 29.95
C ILE A 739 16.80 4.21 30.95
N ASP A 740 15.84 5.14 31.05
CA ASP A 740 14.67 5.01 31.93
C ASP A 740 13.79 3.80 31.52
N PHE A 741 13.61 3.58 30.23
CA PHE A 741 12.90 2.42 29.72
C PHE A 741 13.54 1.08 30.10
N VAL A 742 14.88 1.01 30.06
CA VAL A 742 15.63 -0.18 30.51
C VAL A 742 15.52 -0.35 32.02
N ALA A 743 15.70 0.74 32.80
CA ALA A 743 15.62 0.71 34.25
C ALA A 743 14.27 0.19 34.79
N VAL A 744 13.17 0.61 34.16
CA VAL A 744 11.82 0.09 34.49
C VAL A 744 11.73 -1.43 34.23
N ARG A 745 12.26 -1.90 33.12
CA ARG A 745 12.26 -3.34 32.80
C ARG A 745 13.16 -4.15 33.73
N GLU A 746 14.34 -3.63 34.09
CA GLU A 746 15.22 -4.26 35.04
C GLU A 746 14.59 -4.35 36.42
N SER A 747 13.91 -3.29 36.87
CA SER A 747 13.17 -3.30 38.14
C SER A 747 12.05 -4.34 38.15
N ALA A 748 11.31 -4.45 37.07
CA ALA A 748 10.26 -5.46 36.91
C ALA A 748 10.87 -6.88 36.92
N LEU A 749 11.97 -7.11 36.23
CA LEU A 749 12.67 -8.39 36.20
C LEU A 749 13.23 -8.74 37.59
N ALA A 750 13.79 -7.77 38.30
CA ALA A 750 14.28 -7.95 39.65
C ALA A 750 13.15 -8.36 40.61
N ALA A 751 11.98 -7.74 40.55
CA ALA A 751 10.81 -8.10 41.32
C ALA A 751 10.36 -9.55 41.04
N VAL A 752 10.24 -9.95 39.76
CA VAL A 752 9.91 -11.33 39.37
C VAL A 752 11.00 -12.32 39.84
N SER A 753 12.28 -11.94 39.71
CA SER A 753 13.42 -12.74 40.20
C SER A 753 13.35 -13.00 41.71
N ALA A 754 12.98 -11.97 42.48
CA ALA A 754 12.81 -12.08 43.91
C ALA A 754 11.64 -13.03 44.28
N HIS A 755 10.48 -12.90 43.64
CA HIS A 755 9.34 -13.79 43.86
C HIS A 755 9.65 -15.25 43.51
N LEU A 756 10.42 -15.50 42.46
CA LEU A 756 10.83 -16.84 42.05
C LEU A 756 12.07 -17.36 42.77
N SER A 757 12.70 -16.54 43.61
CA SER A 757 14.01 -16.85 44.22
C SER A 757 15.01 -17.37 43.19
N ALA A 758 15.17 -16.62 42.08
CA ALA A 758 15.94 -17.00 40.90
C ALA A 758 16.79 -15.83 40.40
N GLY A 759 17.98 -16.09 39.87
CA GLY A 759 18.72 -15.05 39.12
C GLY A 759 18.04 -14.72 37.80
N PRO A 760 18.27 -13.54 37.22
CA PRO A 760 17.61 -13.09 35.97
C PRO A 760 17.68 -14.10 34.81
N ALA A 761 18.81 -14.82 34.70
CA ALA A 761 19.02 -15.84 33.68
C ALA A 761 18.12 -17.09 33.87
N ASP A 762 17.68 -17.37 35.10
CA ASP A 762 16.91 -18.55 35.45
C ASP A 762 15.42 -18.30 35.57
N VAL A 763 14.95 -17.04 35.48
CA VAL A 763 13.54 -16.65 35.67
C VAL A 763 12.60 -17.42 34.72
N ALA A 764 12.93 -17.51 33.44
CA ALA A 764 12.12 -18.21 32.47
C ALA A 764 11.97 -19.69 32.82
N ARG A 765 13.05 -20.38 33.15
CA ARG A 765 13.08 -21.81 33.53
C ARG A 765 12.28 -22.05 34.80
N LYS A 766 12.43 -21.17 35.81
CA LYS A 766 11.70 -21.27 37.07
C LYS A 766 10.19 -21.04 36.88
N LEU A 767 9.83 -20.10 36.03
CA LEU A 767 8.43 -19.84 35.68
C LEU A 767 7.79 -21.04 34.99
N GLU A 768 8.49 -21.66 34.03
CA GLU A 768 8.02 -22.88 33.35
C GLU A 768 7.82 -24.03 34.34
N THR A 769 8.78 -24.19 35.27
CA THR A 769 8.68 -25.19 36.34
C THR A 769 7.46 -24.92 37.24
N LEU A 770 7.21 -23.66 37.62
CA LEU A 770 6.06 -23.28 38.45
C LEU A 770 4.74 -23.56 37.75
N ILE A 771 4.62 -23.22 36.47
CA ILE A 771 3.42 -23.50 35.65
C ILE A 771 3.20 -25.02 35.52
N ALA A 772 4.25 -25.79 35.28
CA ALA A 772 4.16 -27.24 35.23
C ALA A 772 3.68 -27.83 36.56
N HIS A 773 4.24 -27.34 37.69
CA HIS A 773 3.82 -27.77 39.03
C HIS A 773 2.37 -27.41 39.35
N GLN A 774 1.94 -26.19 38.98
CA GLN A 774 0.53 -25.78 39.13
C GLN A 774 -0.41 -26.73 38.37
N ARG A 775 -0.13 -27.04 37.11
CA ARG A 775 -0.93 -27.98 36.33
C ARG A 775 -0.98 -29.38 36.95
N GLU A 776 0.12 -29.83 37.52
CA GLU A 776 0.18 -31.12 38.21
C GLU A 776 -0.65 -31.11 39.48
N LEU A 777 -0.60 -30.04 40.30
CA LEU A 777 -1.43 -29.90 41.51
C LEU A 777 -2.93 -29.85 41.15
N GLU A 778 -3.29 -29.14 40.08
CA GLU A 778 -4.67 -29.09 39.60
C GLU A 778 -5.17 -30.49 39.17
N ARG A 779 -4.31 -31.25 38.48
CA ARG A 779 -4.58 -32.64 38.12
C ARG A 779 -4.77 -33.54 39.35
N GLN A 780 -3.88 -33.40 40.34
CA GLN A 780 -3.97 -34.17 41.58
C GLN A 780 -5.24 -33.82 42.36
N LEU A 781 -5.56 -32.53 42.49
CA LEU A 781 -6.77 -32.07 43.15
C LEU A 781 -8.01 -32.67 42.46
N LYS A 782 -8.09 -32.61 41.16
CA LYS A 782 -9.20 -33.22 40.42
C LYS A 782 -9.28 -34.75 40.62
N SER A 783 -8.12 -35.45 40.66
CA SER A 783 -8.07 -36.88 40.95
C SER A 783 -8.54 -37.19 42.37
N PHE A 784 -8.13 -36.39 43.37
CA PHE A 784 -8.58 -36.57 44.75
C PHE A 784 -10.08 -36.31 44.87
N GLN A 785 -10.65 -35.29 44.26
CA GLN A 785 -12.07 -35.00 44.24
C GLN A 785 -12.86 -36.15 43.57
N GLN A 786 -12.37 -36.71 42.47
CA GLN A 786 -12.99 -37.89 41.84
C GLN A 786 -12.98 -39.13 42.73
N LYS A 787 -11.84 -39.43 43.39
CA LYS A 787 -11.75 -40.54 44.31
C LYS A 787 -12.63 -40.35 45.53
N ALA A 788 -12.69 -39.16 46.10
CA ALA A 788 -13.56 -38.85 47.22
C ALA A 788 -15.06 -39.02 46.83
N SER A 789 -15.45 -38.50 45.65
CA SER A 789 -16.79 -38.69 45.10
C SER A 789 -17.15 -40.14 44.85
N ALA A 790 -16.21 -40.94 44.30
CA ALA A 790 -16.42 -42.39 44.09
C ALA A 790 -16.57 -43.17 45.40
N GLY A 791 -15.74 -42.87 46.41
CA GLY A 791 -15.84 -43.48 47.74
C GLY A 791 -17.16 -43.13 48.46
N LEU A 792 -17.60 -41.89 48.34
CA LEU A 792 -18.89 -41.47 48.84
C LEU A 792 -20.04 -42.14 48.09
N ALA A 793 -19.94 -42.32 46.79
CA ALA A 793 -20.91 -43.04 45.98
C ALA A 793 -21.02 -44.54 46.40
N ASP A 794 -19.88 -45.18 46.73
CA ASP A 794 -19.85 -46.57 47.25
C ASP A 794 -20.60 -46.67 48.60
N SER A 795 -20.29 -45.76 49.51
CA SER A 795 -20.95 -45.74 50.86
C SER A 795 -22.45 -45.49 50.73
N LEU A 796 -22.88 -44.56 49.89
CA LEU A 796 -24.30 -44.26 49.65
C LEU A 796 -25.03 -45.44 48.99
N ALA A 797 -24.43 -46.08 48.04
CA ALA A 797 -24.98 -47.25 47.36
C ALA A 797 -25.11 -48.45 48.29
N ALA A 798 -24.12 -48.68 49.19
CA ALA A 798 -24.19 -49.75 50.23
C ALA A 798 -25.29 -49.53 51.25
N GLY A 799 -25.64 -48.25 51.53
CA GLY A 799 -26.74 -47.87 52.42
C GLY A 799 -28.13 -47.89 51.75
N ALA A 800 -28.29 -48.39 50.54
CA ALA A 800 -29.55 -48.45 49.84
C ALA A 800 -30.60 -49.39 50.50
N THR A 801 -31.84 -48.90 50.55
CA THR A 801 -32.99 -49.71 51.02
C THR A 801 -33.67 -50.40 49.84
N ALA A 802 -33.82 -51.70 49.87
CA ALA A 802 -34.52 -52.46 48.84
C ALA A 802 -36.01 -52.56 49.12
N ARG A 803 -36.86 -52.19 48.13
CA ARG A 803 -38.36 -52.36 48.18
C ARG A 803 -38.87 -52.72 46.79
N ALA A 804 -39.70 -53.75 46.71
CA ALA A 804 -40.39 -54.19 45.49
C ALA A 804 -39.42 -54.42 44.30
N GLY A 805 -38.19 -54.93 44.52
CA GLY A 805 -37.18 -55.18 43.48
C GLY A 805 -36.34 -53.93 43.05
N LEU A 806 -36.59 -52.75 43.58
CA LEU A 806 -35.83 -51.53 43.35
C LEU A 806 -35.03 -51.12 44.60
N LYS A 807 -33.94 -50.45 44.41
CA LYS A 807 -33.09 -49.87 45.47
C LYS A 807 -33.28 -48.37 45.58
N PHE A 808 -33.37 -47.89 46.78
CA PHE A 808 -33.62 -46.46 47.09
C PHE A 808 -32.51 -45.92 47.95
N VAL A 809 -31.99 -44.75 47.53
CA VAL A 809 -31.02 -43.93 48.31
C VAL A 809 -31.60 -42.56 48.51
N TYR A 810 -31.82 -42.13 49.75
CA TYR A 810 -32.15 -40.77 50.15
C TYR A 810 -31.13 -40.33 51.17
N ALA A 811 -30.32 -39.35 50.83
CA ALA A 811 -29.26 -38.96 51.70
C ALA A 811 -28.85 -37.46 51.53
N VAL A 812 -28.37 -36.87 52.60
CA VAL A 812 -27.65 -35.64 52.57
C VAL A 812 -26.21 -35.97 52.25
N ALA A 813 -25.69 -35.36 51.12
CA ALA A 813 -24.32 -35.58 50.66
C ALA A 813 -23.61 -34.26 50.51
N ALA A 814 -22.35 -34.20 50.92
CA ALA A 814 -21.53 -33.01 50.70
C ALA A 814 -21.15 -32.92 49.20
N ALA A 815 -21.40 -31.77 48.60
CA ALA A 815 -20.99 -31.46 47.21
C ALA A 815 -20.64 -29.98 47.11
N GLU A 816 -19.68 -29.67 46.27
CA GLU A 816 -19.16 -28.29 46.10
C GLU A 816 -20.02 -27.47 45.08
N SER A 817 -20.77 -28.15 44.25
CA SER A 817 -21.70 -27.53 43.29
C SER A 817 -22.91 -28.40 42.99
N PRO A 818 -24.01 -27.83 42.45
CA PRO A 818 -25.13 -28.61 41.94
C PRO A 818 -24.74 -29.68 40.92
N GLU A 819 -23.75 -29.36 40.06
CA GLU A 819 -23.17 -30.26 39.06
C GLU A 819 -22.45 -31.43 39.74
N ALA A 820 -21.69 -31.15 40.80
CA ALA A 820 -20.99 -32.18 41.58
C ALA A 820 -22.00 -33.11 42.28
N LEU A 821 -23.07 -32.55 42.84
CA LEU A 821 -24.15 -33.36 43.46
C LEU A 821 -24.87 -34.24 42.41
N ARG A 822 -25.10 -33.73 41.21
CA ARG A 822 -25.65 -34.50 40.09
C ARG A 822 -24.69 -35.62 39.67
N SER A 823 -23.41 -35.33 39.56
CA SER A 823 -22.37 -36.31 39.16
C SER A 823 -22.32 -37.43 40.19
N LEU A 824 -22.34 -37.10 41.49
CA LEU A 824 -22.38 -38.05 42.58
C LEU A 824 -23.65 -38.94 42.51
N GLY A 825 -24.82 -38.34 42.32
CA GLY A 825 -26.09 -39.08 42.14
C GLY A 825 -26.05 -40.02 40.95
N SER A 826 -25.46 -39.64 39.85
CA SER A 826 -25.28 -40.50 38.68
C SER A 826 -24.36 -41.70 38.99
N GLN A 827 -23.25 -41.45 39.71
CA GLN A 827 -22.32 -42.52 40.16
C GLN A 827 -23.03 -43.50 41.12
N VAL A 828 -23.83 -43.00 42.07
CA VAL A 828 -24.62 -43.84 42.97
C VAL A 828 -25.63 -44.67 42.19
N LEU A 829 -26.39 -44.08 41.27
CA LEU A 829 -27.38 -44.81 40.48
C LEU A 829 -26.71 -45.89 39.59
N ALA A 830 -25.57 -45.60 38.99
CA ALA A 830 -24.83 -46.60 38.22
C ALA A 830 -24.36 -47.81 39.05
N LYS A 831 -24.03 -47.59 40.34
CA LYS A 831 -23.68 -48.67 41.28
C LYS A 831 -24.89 -49.43 41.79
N LEU A 832 -26.03 -48.79 41.92
CA LEU A 832 -27.28 -49.43 42.29
C LEU A 832 -27.82 -50.34 41.19
N GLY A 833 -27.58 -50.02 39.95
CA GLY A 833 -28.18 -50.63 38.77
C GLY A 833 -29.63 -50.14 38.58
N GLU A 834 -30.60 -50.74 39.33
CA GLU A 834 -32.00 -50.36 39.22
C GLU A 834 -32.49 -49.71 40.54
N GLY A 835 -33.00 -48.46 40.44
CA GLY A 835 -33.47 -47.78 41.64
C GLY A 835 -33.71 -46.30 41.51
N VAL A 836 -33.81 -45.64 42.64
CA VAL A 836 -34.03 -44.18 42.80
C VAL A 836 -32.94 -43.61 43.70
N VAL A 837 -32.31 -42.55 43.27
CA VAL A 837 -31.33 -41.82 44.05
C VAL A 837 -31.79 -40.39 44.25
N VAL A 838 -31.94 -39.97 45.51
CA VAL A 838 -32.25 -38.61 45.88
C VAL A 838 -31.18 -38.12 46.84
N LEU A 839 -30.41 -37.16 46.36
CA LEU A 839 -29.34 -36.53 47.15
C LEU A 839 -29.65 -35.06 47.39
N GLY A 840 -29.38 -34.62 48.61
CA GLY A 840 -29.53 -33.23 48.99
C GLY A 840 -28.24 -32.66 49.58
N THR A 841 -28.00 -31.39 49.35
CA THR A 841 -26.87 -30.65 49.95
C THR A 841 -27.24 -29.22 50.26
N PRO A 842 -26.74 -28.63 51.36
CA PRO A 842 -26.87 -27.21 51.62
C PRO A 842 -25.81 -26.43 50.78
N PHE A 843 -26.27 -25.40 50.04
CA PHE A 843 -25.42 -24.39 49.41
C PHE A 843 -25.74 -23.02 49.96
N GLY A 844 -24.93 -22.55 50.91
CA GLY A 844 -25.16 -21.30 51.62
C GLY A 844 -26.50 -21.36 52.39
N ASP A 845 -27.43 -20.49 52.08
CA ASP A 845 -28.76 -20.36 52.65
C ASP A 845 -29.88 -21.17 51.95
N LYS A 846 -29.50 -22.05 51.02
CA LYS A 846 -30.45 -22.87 50.21
C LYS A 846 -30.09 -24.36 50.26
N ALA A 847 -31.10 -25.19 50.36
CA ALA A 847 -30.99 -26.61 50.13
C ALA A 847 -31.21 -26.94 48.65
N THR A 848 -30.32 -27.73 48.06
CA THR A 848 -30.48 -28.25 46.69
C THR A 848 -30.69 -29.75 46.76
N ILE A 849 -31.66 -30.25 46.00
CA ILE A 849 -31.97 -31.65 45.88
C ILE A 849 -31.83 -32.07 44.41
N VAL A 850 -31.22 -33.20 44.18
CA VAL A 850 -31.11 -33.87 42.88
C VAL A 850 -31.77 -35.27 43.04
N ALA A 851 -32.62 -35.62 42.08
CA ALA A 851 -33.21 -36.97 42.00
C ALA A 851 -32.87 -37.60 40.64
N LEU A 852 -32.51 -38.88 40.65
CA LEU A 852 -32.28 -39.69 39.46
C LEU A 852 -33.05 -41.01 39.61
N CYS A 853 -33.69 -41.43 38.53
CA CYS A 853 -34.48 -42.70 38.48
C CYS A 853 -33.97 -43.55 37.31
N SER A 854 -33.78 -44.83 37.57
CA SER A 854 -33.49 -45.81 36.51
C SER A 854 -34.73 -46.06 35.63
N PRO A 855 -34.55 -46.59 34.40
CA PRO A 855 -35.68 -46.98 33.55
C PRO A 855 -36.71 -47.88 34.24
N ALA A 856 -36.28 -48.87 35.01
CA ALA A 856 -37.18 -49.77 35.76
C ALA A 856 -37.93 -49.04 36.88
N ALA A 857 -37.28 -48.07 37.54
CA ALA A 857 -37.96 -47.23 38.56
C ALA A 857 -39.04 -46.33 37.92
N ILE A 858 -38.77 -45.80 36.72
CA ILE A 858 -39.76 -45.02 35.98
C ILE A 858 -40.95 -45.86 35.58
N GLN A 859 -40.75 -47.08 35.11
CA GLN A 859 -41.82 -48.05 34.77
C GLN A 859 -42.67 -48.43 36.01
N ALA A 860 -42.00 -48.51 37.17
CA ALA A 860 -42.67 -48.76 38.45
C ALA A 860 -43.41 -47.51 39.03
N GLY A 861 -43.45 -46.42 38.31
CA GLY A 861 -44.19 -45.17 38.68
C GLY A 861 -43.36 -44.09 39.38
N HIS A 862 -42.06 -44.33 39.65
CA HIS A 862 -41.19 -43.33 40.28
C HIS A 862 -40.63 -42.37 39.25
N GLN A 863 -40.90 -41.07 39.39
CA GLN A 863 -40.43 -40.02 38.48
C GLN A 863 -39.63 -38.99 39.21
N ALA A 864 -38.39 -38.73 38.79
CA ALA A 864 -37.50 -37.79 39.47
C ALA A 864 -38.12 -36.37 39.54
N GLY A 865 -38.81 -35.93 38.51
CA GLY A 865 -39.50 -34.63 38.50
C GLY A 865 -40.58 -34.51 39.58
N LYS A 866 -41.37 -35.55 39.81
CA LYS A 866 -42.41 -35.56 40.85
C LYS A 866 -41.83 -35.64 42.29
N LEU A 867 -40.76 -36.44 42.44
CA LEU A 867 -40.06 -36.54 43.72
C LEU A 867 -39.45 -35.23 44.13
N VAL A 868 -38.71 -34.59 43.20
CA VAL A 868 -38.07 -33.29 43.44
C VAL A 868 -39.12 -32.21 43.70
N ALA A 869 -40.25 -32.19 42.98
CA ALA A 869 -41.34 -31.23 43.24
C ALA A 869 -41.90 -31.34 44.60
N ALA A 870 -42.21 -32.59 45.06
CA ALA A 870 -42.79 -32.83 46.38
C ALA A 870 -41.81 -32.48 47.52
N LEU A 871 -40.51 -32.87 47.36
CA LEU A 871 -39.48 -32.59 48.36
C LEU A 871 -39.09 -31.14 48.45
N SER A 872 -38.99 -30.46 47.29
CA SER A 872 -38.71 -29.04 47.24
C SER A 872 -39.85 -28.19 47.90
N ALA A 873 -41.13 -28.60 47.76
CA ALA A 873 -42.25 -27.94 48.41
C ALA A 873 -42.15 -28.00 49.97
N LYS A 874 -41.67 -29.13 50.50
CA LYS A 874 -41.40 -29.31 51.94
C LYS A 874 -40.27 -28.39 52.45
N LEU A 875 -39.36 -28.03 51.56
CA LEU A 875 -38.25 -27.11 51.86
C LEU A 875 -38.59 -25.64 51.58
N GLY A 876 -39.83 -25.31 51.30
CA GLY A 876 -40.25 -23.94 51.00
C GLY A 876 -39.75 -23.42 49.67
N GLY A 877 -39.54 -24.31 48.69
CA GLY A 877 -39.07 -23.95 47.37
C GLY A 877 -39.81 -24.62 46.22
N ARG A 878 -39.19 -24.72 45.08
CA ARG A 878 -39.72 -25.34 43.86
C ARG A 878 -38.63 -26.16 43.15
N GLY A 879 -39.08 -27.21 42.51
CA GLY A 879 -38.21 -28.06 41.72
C GLY A 879 -39.02 -28.85 40.71
N GLY A 880 -38.30 -29.51 39.79
CA GLY A 880 -38.91 -30.34 38.75
C GLY A 880 -37.88 -30.77 37.72
N GLY A 881 -38.28 -31.50 36.75
CA GLY A 881 -37.40 -32.02 35.73
C GLY A 881 -38.05 -33.15 34.93
N LYS A 882 -37.23 -33.93 34.27
CA LYS A 882 -37.63 -35.09 33.47
C LYS A 882 -37.90 -36.29 34.38
N PRO A 883 -38.55 -37.37 33.88
CA PRO A 883 -38.79 -38.57 34.69
C PRO A 883 -37.49 -39.24 35.19
N ASP A 884 -36.39 -39.17 34.43
CA ASP A 884 -35.11 -39.78 34.75
C ASP A 884 -34.18 -38.93 35.59
N TYR A 885 -34.34 -37.57 35.50
CA TYR A 885 -33.50 -36.59 36.21
C TYR A 885 -34.29 -35.32 36.54
N ALA A 886 -34.13 -34.88 37.77
CA ALA A 886 -34.67 -33.60 38.20
C ALA A 886 -33.83 -32.95 39.27
N MET A 887 -33.94 -31.60 39.36
CA MET A 887 -33.27 -30.81 40.38
C MET A 887 -34.22 -29.73 40.91
N GLY A 888 -34.09 -29.44 42.16
CA GLY A 888 -34.87 -28.41 42.87
C GLY A 888 -34.27 -28.11 44.24
N GLY A 889 -35.04 -27.43 45.05
CA GLY A 889 -34.60 -27.13 46.43
C GLY A 889 -35.47 -26.05 47.08
N GLY A 890 -35.10 -25.59 48.25
CA GLY A 890 -35.79 -24.58 48.99
C GLY A 890 -34.89 -23.81 49.97
N ARG A 891 -35.50 -22.86 50.71
CA ARG A 891 -34.78 -22.04 51.68
C ARG A 891 -34.63 -22.66 53.06
N ASP A 892 -35.40 -23.69 53.32
CA ASP A 892 -35.42 -24.33 54.68
C ASP A 892 -34.34 -25.43 54.76
N VAL A 893 -33.08 -25.00 54.89
CA VAL A 893 -31.91 -25.88 54.95
C VAL A 893 -31.98 -26.81 56.17
N ALA A 894 -32.54 -26.36 57.31
CA ALA A 894 -32.63 -27.15 58.54
C ALA A 894 -33.49 -28.39 58.36
N LYS A 895 -34.49 -28.36 57.48
CA LYS A 895 -35.41 -29.50 57.25
C LYS A 895 -34.91 -30.48 56.19
N LEU A 896 -33.76 -30.20 55.57
CA LEU A 896 -33.24 -31.04 54.46
C LEU A 896 -33.04 -32.52 54.87
N ALA A 897 -32.42 -32.78 56.01
CA ALA A 897 -32.14 -34.14 56.44
C ALA A 897 -33.49 -34.88 56.81
N GLU A 898 -34.37 -34.24 57.53
CA GLU A 898 -35.71 -34.78 57.86
C GLU A 898 -36.53 -35.07 56.61
N THR A 899 -36.56 -34.12 55.67
CA THR A 899 -37.29 -34.25 54.38
C THR A 899 -36.80 -35.43 53.56
N LEU A 900 -35.52 -35.76 53.58
CA LEU A 900 -34.95 -36.89 52.86
C LEU A 900 -35.10 -38.20 53.58
N THR A 901 -35.19 -38.19 54.94
CA THR A 901 -35.45 -39.42 55.76
C THR A 901 -36.90 -39.86 55.71
N GLU A 902 -37.83 -38.91 55.56
CA GLU A 902 -39.28 -39.20 55.45
C GLU A 902 -39.72 -39.59 54.04
N ALA A 903 -38.89 -39.53 53.07
CA ALA A 903 -39.18 -39.80 51.67
C ALA A 903 -39.02 -41.29 51.33
#